data_a190a4382e393b90b6e7040724ebebf2
#
_entry.id   a190a4382e393b90b6e7040724ebebf2
#
_cell.length_a   1.000
_cell.length_b   1.000
_cell.length_c   1.000
_cell.angle_alpha   90.00
_cell.angle_beta   90.00
_cell.angle_gamma   90.00
#
_symmetry.space_group_name_H-M   'P 1'
#
loop_
_entity.id
_entity.type
_entity.pdbx_description
1 polymer ?
#
loop_
_entity_poly.entity_id
_entity_poly.type
_entity_poly.pdbx_seq_one_letter_code
_entity_poly.pdbx_strand_id
1 'polypeptide(L)'
;MRQLARRRRVAIIAAAALAIGGVTLPAGAAQAAPACDVVYATNDWNTGFTANVTIKNLGDPVSNWTLKWTFPNSGQRVTQGWSARYSQSGSEVTATNESYNGNLATGASTTIGFNGSHTGSNPKPTSFTLNGTPCNGTPANQPPTVSLSLPSGPFTAPADVPLTATASDPDGTISKVEFYRNGLLINTDTSAPYAYTQEDLPAGSYTVQAKAYDNANGIGVAEKAFTVGAATGPTLIATPSAVSVAEGGTATFNLKLSAAPTASVPVTLTRTGDTDVTVSPTTATLTPSNWNTGVTVTVAAAEDTDTAGGAATITASATGLASLAVSATEIDNDIPGGDNAYIAKFLEQYGKIKNSGYFSPEGVPYHSVETLIVEAPDHGHETTSEAFSFWLWLEAYYGKVTQNWAPFNNAWTVMEKYIIPTHADQPTAGSAGTPQYAAEYNLPSQYPSALNPNVPVGQDPLRSELQSTYGTGDIYGMHWLMDVDNTYGFGRCGDGTTKPAYINTFQRGTQESVWETVPQPSCDTFKHGGQYGYLDLFVKDTGAPAKQWKYTNAPDADARAVQAAYWALTWAKAQNKQADVAATITKAAKMGDYLRYAMFDKYFKKIGNCVGASTCAAGSGKDSAHYLLSWYYAWGGAYDASQNWSWRIGSSHNHFGYQNPFAAWALTNTPELKPQSSTAVADWTKSFERQLEFYTWLQSAEGGIAGGATNSWDGSYAQPPAGTSTFYGMFYDVDPVYNDPPSNQWFGMQAWSMQRIAELYQQTGNAKAKALLDKWVPWAIANTTLGTNWSIPSDMAWTGQPTTWNPSNPQPNTGLHVEVISKGQDVGVTAAYARILIAYAAKSGNVAAKDTAKGLLDALSAASDAKGVSTTEKRGDYRRFDDVYNASTGQGLYVPSGWTGKMPNGDTIAAGKSFLDIRSFYKNDPDWPKVQAYLDGGAEPSFNYHRFWAQADVAMAYADYGSLFPNG
;
A
#
# COMPACT_ATOMS: atom_id res chain seq x y z
N MET A 1 -42.16 0.66 46.82
CA MET A 1 -43.23 1.69 46.84
C MET A 1 -42.99 2.68 45.72
N ARG A 2 -44.02 2.78 44.89
CA ARG A 2 -44.31 3.84 43.90
C ARG A 2 -43.22 4.20 42.85
N GLN A 3 -43.31 3.72 41.61
CA GLN A 3 -44.25 4.07 40.53
C GLN A 3 -44.12 5.53 40.05
N LEU A 4 -43.88 5.67 38.78
CA LEU A 4 -44.50 6.49 37.74
C LEU A 4 -43.45 7.15 36.84
N ALA A 5 -43.53 7.28 35.52
CA ALA A 5 -44.48 6.86 34.51
C ALA A 5 -43.86 7.14 33.10
N ARG A 6 -44.29 6.35 32.18
CA ARG A 6 -44.12 6.49 30.72
C ARG A 6 -44.51 7.87 30.17
N ARG A 7 -43.83 8.35 29.16
CA ARG A 7 -44.48 8.96 27.99
C ARG A 7 -43.76 8.57 26.70
N ARG A 8 -44.42 7.71 25.92
CA ARG A 8 -44.18 7.54 24.49
C ARG A 8 -44.68 8.78 23.76
N ARG A 9 -43.93 9.31 22.82
CA ARG A 9 -44.50 10.15 21.75
C ARG A 9 -44.35 9.40 20.45
N VAL A 10 -45.44 8.95 19.89
CA VAL A 10 -45.65 8.49 18.53
C VAL A 10 -45.70 9.72 17.64
N ALA A 11 -44.80 9.81 16.67
CA ALA A 11 -44.88 10.78 15.59
C ALA A 11 -45.56 10.10 14.40
N ILE A 12 -46.75 10.49 14.10
CA ILE A 12 -47.52 10.14 12.89
C ILE A 12 -46.92 10.99 11.77
N ILE A 13 -46.32 10.36 10.76
CA ILE A 13 -45.98 11.02 9.49
C ILE A 13 -47.17 10.83 8.55
N ALA A 14 -47.90 11.90 8.31
CA ALA A 14 -48.92 11.96 7.29
C ALA A 14 -48.24 12.00 5.89
N ALA A 15 -48.62 11.03 5.04
CA ALA A 15 -48.26 11.04 3.63
C ALA A 15 -49.07 12.11 2.91
N ALA A 16 -48.45 13.20 2.50
CA ALA A 16 -49.03 14.14 1.54
C ALA A 16 -48.65 13.67 0.12
N ALA A 17 -49.62 13.16 -0.63
CA ALA A 17 -49.46 12.94 -2.07
C ALA A 17 -49.37 14.32 -2.77
N LEU A 18 -48.21 14.65 -3.32
CA LEU A 18 -48.07 15.82 -4.18
C LEU A 18 -48.24 15.37 -5.64
N ALA A 19 -49.34 15.79 -6.24
CA ALA A 19 -49.54 15.69 -7.67
C ALA A 19 -48.52 16.58 -8.38
N ILE A 20 -47.61 15.98 -9.13
CA ILE A 20 -46.65 16.72 -9.99
C ILE A 20 -47.39 17.08 -11.27
N GLY A 21 -47.90 18.30 -11.31
CA GLY A 21 -48.28 18.95 -12.54
C GLY A 21 -46.99 19.22 -13.38
N GLY A 22 -46.98 18.73 -14.61
CA GLY A 22 -45.87 18.94 -15.52
C GLY A 22 -45.68 20.43 -15.80
N VAL A 23 -44.61 20.96 -15.26
CA VAL A 23 -44.05 22.25 -15.73
C VAL A 23 -43.08 21.93 -16.87
N THR A 24 -43.51 22.22 -18.08
CA THR A 24 -42.61 22.30 -19.22
C THR A 24 -41.72 23.53 -19.00
N LEU A 25 -40.48 23.28 -18.59
CA LEU A 25 -39.42 24.28 -18.64
C LEU A 25 -39.15 24.60 -20.15
N PRO A 26 -39.06 25.88 -20.50
CA PRO A 26 -38.67 26.23 -21.87
C PRO A 26 -37.27 25.65 -22.14
N ALA A 27 -37.09 25.08 -23.33
CA ALA A 27 -35.80 24.62 -23.83
C ALA A 27 -34.78 25.75 -23.62
N GLY A 28 -33.76 25.50 -22.80
CA GLY A 28 -32.64 26.39 -22.62
C GLY A 28 -32.03 26.63 -24.00
N ALA A 29 -31.88 27.88 -24.35
CA ALA A 29 -31.22 28.28 -25.61
C ALA A 29 -29.85 27.60 -25.67
N ALA A 30 -29.57 26.88 -26.75
CA ALA A 30 -28.26 26.33 -27.05
C ALA A 30 -27.23 27.48 -26.92
N GLN A 31 -26.26 27.32 -26.08
CA GLN A 31 -25.18 28.29 -25.90
C GLN A 31 -24.36 28.26 -27.18
N ALA A 32 -24.34 29.38 -27.88
CA ALA A 32 -23.66 29.50 -29.16
C ALA A 32 -22.17 29.13 -29.04
N ALA A 33 -21.65 28.48 -30.08
CA ALA A 33 -20.21 28.22 -30.19
C ALA A 33 -19.42 29.54 -30.04
N PRO A 34 -18.12 29.49 -29.58
CA PRO A 34 -17.34 30.69 -29.35
C PRO A 34 -17.33 31.53 -30.61
N ALA A 35 -17.70 32.81 -30.48
CA ALA A 35 -17.93 33.73 -31.64
C ALA A 35 -16.63 34.13 -32.34
N CYS A 36 -15.47 33.82 -31.76
CA CYS A 36 -14.21 34.32 -32.27
C CYS A 36 -13.00 33.57 -31.72
N ASP A 37 -11.92 33.63 -32.52
CA ASP A 37 -10.57 33.29 -32.12
C ASP A 37 -9.67 34.52 -32.17
N VAL A 38 -8.84 34.75 -31.15
CA VAL A 38 -7.97 35.95 -31.08
C VAL A 38 -6.53 35.50 -30.81
N VAL A 39 -5.66 35.86 -31.74
CA VAL A 39 -4.21 35.69 -31.59
C VAL A 39 -3.59 37.04 -31.20
N TYR A 40 -2.98 37.10 -30.03
CA TYR A 40 -2.34 38.29 -29.49
C TYR A 40 -0.81 38.10 -29.44
N ALA A 41 -0.09 38.79 -30.34
CA ALA A 41 1.37 38.71 -30.43
C ALA A 41 2.02 40.06 -30.09
N THR A 42 3.10 40.00 -29.25
CA THR A 42 3.83 41.21 -28.83
C THR A 42 5.29 41.16 -29.28
N ASN A 43 5.85 42.37 -29.50
CA ASN A 43 7.28 42.61 -29.63
C ASN A 43 7.65 43.67 -28.59
N ASP A 44 8.45 43.25 -27.57
CA ASP A 44 8.67 44.01 -26.35
C ASP A 44 10.02 44.71 -26.36
N TRP A 45 10.09 45.94 -25.77
CA TRP A 45 11.34 46.66 -25.48
C TRP A 45 11.20 47.39 -24.14
N ASN A 46 12.25 47.49 -23.40
CA ASN A 46 12.37 48.08 -22.05
C ASN A 46 11.05 48.43 -21.30
N THR A 47 10.36 49.53 -21.67
CA THR A 47 9.13 50.01 -21.01
C THR A 47 7.95 50.10 -21.97
N GLY A 48 8.07 49.50 -23.17
CA GLY A 48 7.03 49.55 -24.19
C GLY A 48 6.93 48.25 -24.98
N PHE A 49 5.91 48.13 -25.80
CA PHE A 49 5.67 47.00 -26.68
C PHE A 49 4.80 47.36 -27.84
N THR A 50 4.94 46.63 -28.95
CA THR A 50 3.95 46.61 -30.02
C THR A 50 3.12 45.33 -29.89
N ALA A 51 1.81 45.45 -29.95
CA ALA A 51 0.90 44.32 -30.06
C ALA A 51 0.23 44.27 -31.44
N ASN A 52 0.23 43.06 -32.05
CA ASN A 52 -0.60 42.70 -33.16
C ASN A 52 -1.68 41.75 -32.72
N VAL A 53 -2.94 42.08 -32.99
CA VAL A 53 -4.10 41.31 -32.54
C VAL A 53 -4.89 40.87 -33.76
N THR A 54 -4.88 39.59 -34.08
CA THR A 54 -5.67 39.02 -35.17
C THR A 54 -6.98 38.47 -34.61
N ILE A 55 -8.09 38.97 -35.14
CA ILE A 55 -9.45 38.56 -34.74
C ILE A 55 -10.01 37.72 -35.86
N LYS A 56 -10.40 36.49 -35.61
CA LYS A 56 -11.12 35.61 -36.55
C LYS A 56 -12.55 35.43 -36.05
N ASN A 57 -13.50 35.75 -36.88
CA ASN A 57 -14.91 35.54 -36.58
C ASN A 57 -15.28 34.07 -36.83
N LEU A 58 -15.73 33.37 -35.82
CA LEU A 58 -16.19 31.98 -35.88
C LEU A 58 -17.72 31.87 -35.79
N GLY A 59 -18.40 32.96 -35.43
CA GLY A 59 -19.86 33.06 -35.35
C GLY A 59 -20.49 33.60 -36.62
N ASP A 60 -21.72 34.10 -36.48
CA ASP A 60 -22.45 34.75 -37.58
C ASP A 60 -21.70 36.00 -38.10
N PRO A 61 -21.90 36.37 -39.40
CA PRO A 61 -21.28 37.55 -39.95
C PRO A 61 -21.62 38.82 -39.17
N VAL A 62 -20.60 39.60 -38.82
CA VAL A 62 -20.79 40.87 -38.10
C VAL A 62 -20.47 42.06 -39.04
N SER A 63 -21.27 43.14 -38.96
CA SER A 63 -21.05 44.37 -39.74
C SER A 63 -20.31 45.46 -38.97
N ASN A 64 -20.23 45.32 -37.64
CA ASN A 64 -19.40 46.15 -36.77
C ASN A 64 -18.95 45.29 -35.60
N TRP A 65 -17.70 45.41 -35.20
CA TRP A 65 -17.17 44.64 -34.12
C TRP A 65 -16.55 45.52 -33.02
N THR A 66 -16.66 45.03 -31.80
CA THR A 66 -16.01 45.58 -30.60
C THR A 66 -15.27 44.43 -29.87
N LEU A 67 -13.93 44.51 -29.84
CA LEU A 67 -13.10 43.58 -29.09
C LEU A 67 -12.75 44.20 -27.75
N LYS A 68 -12.92 43.44 -26.68
CA LYS A 68 -12.52 43.84 -25.30
C LYS A 68 -11.60 42.82 -24.68
N TRP A 69 -10.64 43.31 -23.87
CA TRP A 69 -9.78 42.51 -23.00
C TRP A 69 -9.33 43.31 -21.78
N THR A 70 -8.83 42.60 -20.78
CA THR A 70 -8.22 43.23 -19.58
C THR A 70 -6.74 42.95 -19.56
N PHE A 71 -5.92 43.94 -19.42
CA PHE A 71 -4.49 43.77 -19.18
C PHE A 71 -4.24 43.18 -17.82
N PRO A 72 -3.41 42.11 -17.69
CA PRO A 72 -3.11 41.49 -16.39
C PRO A 72 -2.30 42.41 -15.45
N ASN A 73 -1.47 43.31 -16.02
CA ASN A 73 -0.72 44.29 -15.25
C ASN A 73 -1.40 45.67 -15.34
N SER A 74 -1.77 46.24 -14.19
CA SER A 74 -2.42 47.56 -14.13
C SER A 74 -1.59 48.72 -14.66
N GLY A 75 -0.29 48.53 -14.86
CA GLY A 75 0.64 49.51 -15.48
C GLY A 75 0.71 49.44 -17.04
N GLN A 76 -0.01 48.51 -17.68
CA GLN A 76 -0.04 48.41 -19.13
C GLN A 76 -1.01 49.46 -19.73
N ARG A 77 -0.58 50.17 -20.79
CA ARG A 77 -1.36 51.24 -21.46
C ARG A 77 -1.22 51.13 -22.97
N VAL A 78 -2.31 51.36 -23.68
CA VAL A 78 -2.32 51.61 -25.09
C VAL A 78 -1.87 53.04 -25.32
N THR A 79 -0.85 53.27 -26.14
CA THR A 79 -0.32 54.63 -26.40
C THR A 79 -0.66 55.15 -27.81
N GLN A 80 -0.66 54.24 -28.79
CA GLN A 80 -1.00 54.56 -30.18
C GLN A 80 -1.51 53.29 -30.87
N GLY A 81 -2.69 53.34 -31.51
CA GLY A 81 -3.28 52.22 -32.21
C GLY A 81 -3.47 52.48 -33.72
N TRP A 82 -3.60 51.37 -34.47
CA TRP A 82 -3.94 51.38 -35.90
C TRP A 82 -4.94 50.28 -36.24
N SER A 83 -5.69 50.47 -37.31
CA SER A 83 -6.73 49.56 -37.78
C SER A 83 -7.90 49.30 -36.81
N ALA A 84 -7.95 50.05 -35.71
CA ALA A 84 -9.07 50.10 -34.77
C ALA A 84 -9.02 51.40 -33.95
N ARG A 85 -10.15 51.80 -33.39
CA ARG A 85 -10.23 52.89 -32.42
C ARG A 85 -10.15 52.28 -31.00
N TYR A 86 -9.18 52.73 -30.23
CA TYR A 86 -8.90 52.24 -28.92
C TYR A 86 -9.38 53.22 -27.85
N SER A 87 -9.98 52.63 -26.77
CA SER A 87 -10.20 53.32 -25.52
C SER A 87 -9.78 52.40 -24.39
N GLN A 88 -9.25 52.99 -23.30
CA GLN A 88 -8.84 52.25 -22.15
C GLN A 88 -9.37 52.91 -20.87
N SER A 89 -9.98 52.10 -19.99
CA SER A 89 -10.40 52.51 -18.65
C SER A 89 -9.77 51.55 -17.61
N GLY A 90 -8.84 52.05 -16.80
CA GLY A 90 -8.05 51.20 -15.91
C GLY A 90 -7.25 50.16 -16.69
N SER A 91 -7.48 48.88 -16.46
CA SER A 91 -6.85 47.79 -17.22
C SER A 91 -7.71 47.29 -18.39
N GLU A 92 -8.98 47.65 -18.47
CA GLU A 92 -9.85 47.22 -19.55
C GLU A 92 -9.59 48.05 -20.82
N VAL A 93 -9.33 47.38 -21.94
CA VAL A 93 -9.17 47.96 -23.27
C VAL A 93 -10.35 47.57 -24.15
N THR A 94 -10.87 48.55 -24.87
CA THR A 94 -11.91 48.36 -25.86
C THR A 94 -11.36 48.84 -27.23
N ALA A 95 -11.36 47.94 -28.21
CA ALA A 95 -11.03 48.25 -29.60
C ALA A 95 -12.28 48.10 -30.45
N THR A 96 -12.63 49.16 -31.24
CA THR A 96 -13.76 49.13 -32.17
C THR A 96 -13.23 49.26 -33.61
N ASN A 97 -13.93 48.65 -34.54
CA ASN A 97 -13.52 48.67 -35.96
C ASN A 97 -13.43 50.07 -36.54
N GLU A 98 -12.64 50.23 -37.60
CA GLU A 98 -12.68 51.35 -38.53
C GLU A 98 -13.70 51.11 -39.65
N SER A 99 -14.09 52.14 -40.39
CA SER A 99 -15.13 52.04 -41.40
C SER A 99 -14.84 51.02 -42.51
N TYR A 100 -13.58 50.67 -42.73
CA TYR A 100 -13.14 49.76 -43.78
C TYR A 100 -13.01 48.32 -43.38
N ASN A 101 -12.97 47.98 -42.08
CA ASN A 101 -12.78 46.64 -41.60
C ASN A 101 -13.88 46.14 -40.63
N GLY A 102 -15.01 46.80 -40.58
CA GLY A 102 -16.14 46.45 -39.72
C GLY A 102 -16.88 45.19 -40.15
N ASN A 103 -16.83 44.79 -41.39
CA ASN A 103 -17.51 43.60 -41.92
C ASN A 103 -16.59 42.37 -41.80
N LEU A 104 -16.97 41.41 -40.96
CA LEU A 104 -16.29 40.12 -40.76
C LEU A 104 -17.28 38.99 -41.02
N ALA A 105 -17.18 38.37 -42.19
CA ALA A 105 -17.94 37.16 -42.51
C ALA A 105 -17.50 36.01 -41.58
N THR A 106 -18.33 34.98 -41.44
CA THR A 106 -17.95 33.75 -40.75
C THR A 106 -16.66 33.16 -41.35
N GLY A 107 -15.68 32.88 -40.50
CA GLY A 107 -14.35 32.42 -40.90
C GLY A 107 -13.36 33.50 -41.35
N ALA A 108 -13.81 34.72 -41.55
CA ALA A 108 -12.94 35.83 -41.96
C ALA A 108 -12.14 36.40 -40.78
N SER A 109 -10.97 36.95 -41.06
CA SER A 109 -10.09 37.55 -40.05
C SER A 109 -9.76 39.00 -40.36
N THR A 110 -9.52 39.81 -39.34
CA THR A 110 -8.91 41.14 -39.43
C THR A 110 -7.77 41.26 -38.42
N THR A 111 -6.75 42.06 -38.74
CA THR A 111 -5.63 42.32 -37.86
C THR A 111 -5.61 43.79 -37.48
N ILE A 112 -5.51 44.06 -36.21
CA ILE A 112 -5.39 45.36 -35.57
C ILE A 112 -4.11 45.44 -34.78
N GLY A 113 -3.63 46.60 -34.43
CA GLY A 113 -2.43 46.69 -33.61
C GLY A 113 -2.32 48.00 -32.86
N PHE A 114 -1.41 48.00 -31.90
CA PHE A 114 -1.11 49.18 -31.12
C PHE A 114 0.30 49.13 -30.52
N ASN A 115 0.85 50.30 -30.24
CA ASN A 115 1.97 50.47 -29.36
C ASN A 115 1.45 50.65 -27.93
N GLY A 116 2.12 50.06 -26.99
CA GLY A 116 1.79 50.17 -25.56
C GLY A 116 3.00 50.46 -24.68
N SER A 117 2.74 50.91 -23.48
CA SER A 117 3.75 51.04 -22.42
C SER A 117 3.37 50.16 -21.24
N HIS A 118 4.36 49.77 -20.43
CA HIS A 118 4.15 49.04 -19.20
C HIS A 118 5.12 49.46 -18.11
N THR A 119 4.75 49.27 -16.86
CA THR A 119 5.60 49.40 -15.68
C THR A 119 5.88 48.00 -15.12
N GLY A 120 7.14 47.54 -15.15
CA GLY A 120 7.51 46.20 -14.76
C GLY A 120 7.39 45.21 -15.90
N SER A 121 6.50 44.20 -15.80
CA SER A 121 6.29 43.14 -16.79
C SER A 121 5.18 43.46 -17.78
N ASN A 122 5.23 42.82 -18.96
CA ASN A 122 4.20 42.92 -20.01
C ASN A 122 3.50 41.54 -20.25
N PRO A 123 2.74 41.00 -19.28
CA PRO A 123 2.01 39.73 -19.47
C PRO A 123 0.89 39.91 -20.51
N LYS A 124 0.68 38.89 -21.34
CA LYS A 124 -0.36 38.91 -22.38
C LYS A 124 -1.75 38.68 -21.77
N PRO A 125 -2.78 39.38 -22.31
CA PRO A 125 -4.17 39.05 -21.98
C PRO A 125 -4.50 37.59 -22.35
N THR A 126 -5.29 36.91 -21.51
CA THR A 126 -5.70 35.53 -21.76
C THR A 126 -7.16 35.36 -22.11
N SER A 127 -7.96 36.44 -21.98
CA SER A 127 -9.39 36.43 -22.30
C SER A 127 -9.75 37.63 -23.17
N PHE A 128 -10.60 37.40 -24.18
CA PHE A 128 -11.10 38.40 -25.12
C PHE A 128 -12.61 38.18 -25.29
N THR A 129 -13.34 39.23 -25.56
CA THR A 129 -14.73 39.14 -26.00
C THR A 129 -14.93 39.95 -27.28
N LEU A 130 -15.65 39.37 -28.26
CA LEU A 130 -16.08 40.03 -29.47
C LEU A 130 -17.59 40.29 -29.40
N ASN A 131 -17.99 41.57 -29.45
CA ASN A 131 -19.40 41.98 -29.24
C ASN A 131 -20.04 41.38 -27.96
N GLY A 132 -19.25 41.22 -26.92
CA GLY A 132 -19.68 40.67 -25.65
C GLY A 132 -19.66 39.13 -25.54
N THR A 133 -19.38 38.41 -26.63
CA THR A 133 -19.25 36.94 -26.63
C THR A 133 -17.78 36.57 -26.43
N PRO A 134 -17.45 35.62 -25.51
CA PRO A 134 -16.07 35.18 -25.30
C PRO A 134 -15.42 34.57 -26.53
N CYS A 135 -14.13 34.90 -26.75
CA CYS A 135 -13.24 34.33 -27.76
C CYS A 135 -12.30 33.28 -27.16
N ASN A 136 -11.74 32.41 -28.00
CA ASN A 136 -10.72 31.41 -27.61
C ASN A 136 -11.20 30.38 -26.53
N GLY A 137 -12.51 30.18 -26.39
CA GLY A 137 -13.11 29.14 -25.53
C GLY A 137 -13.44 27.92 -26.38
N THR A 138 -12.99 26.74 -25.96
CA THR A 138 -13.69 25.51 -26.33
C THR A 138 -15.10 25.61 -25.75
N PRO A 139 -16.17 25.19 -26.45
CA PRO A 139 -17.50 25.06 -25.85
C PRO A 139 -17.37 24.26 -24.55
N ALA A 140 -18.00 24.69 -23.47
CA ALA A 140 -18.05 23.87 -22.26
C ALA A 140 -18.76 22.56 -22.61
N ASN A 141 -18.10 21.44 -22.37
CA ASN A 141 -18.66 20.10 -22.56
C ASN A 141 -20.00 20.01 -21.87
N GLN A 142 -21.04 19.53 -22.53
CA GLN A 142 -22.34 19.24 -21.91
C GLN A 142 -22.34 17.79 -21.41
N PRO A 143 -22.68 17.56 -20.14
CA PRO A 143 -22.77 16.19 -19.63
C PRO A 143 -23.76 15.36 -20.41
N PRO A 144 -23.51 14.07 -20.63
CA PRO A 144 -24.43 13.18 -21.29
C PRO A 144 -25.72 12.99 -20.49
N THR A 145 -26.80 12.68 -21.17
CA THR A 145 -28.05 12.23 -20.54
C THR A 145 -28.06 10.71 -20.45
N VAL A 146 -28.52 10.17 -19.33
CA VAL A 146 -28.64 8.72 -19.13
C VAL A 146 -29.98 8.37 -18.46
N SER A 147 -30.57 7.27 -18.86
CA SER A 147 -31.72 6.67 -18.18
C SER A 147 -31.40 5.23 -17.78
N LEU A 148 -31.87 4.81 -16.63
CA LEU A 148 -31.67 3.45 -16.10
C LEU A 148 -33.03 2.74 -16.03
N SER A 149 -33.09 1.52 -16.53
CA SER A 149 -34.28 0.67 -16.50
C SER A 149 -33.96 -0.66 -15.86
N LEU A 150 -34.92 -1.18 -15.08
CA LEU A 150 -34.95 -2.52 -14.50
C LEU A 150 -36.40 -3.01 -14.46
N PRO A 151 -36.65 -4.35 -14.47
CA PRO A 151 -38.01 -4.88 -14.36
C PRO A 151 -38.73 -4.41 -13.09
N SER A 152 -40.04 -4.26 -13.18
CA SER A 152 -40.87 -4.02 -11.99
C SER A 152 -41.02 -5.31 -11.20
N GLY A 153 -40.43 -5.39 -9.97
CA GLY A 153 -40.51 -6.55 -9.07
C GLY A 153 -41.96 -7.06 -8.83
N PRO A 154 -42.17 -8.02 -7.94
CA PRO A 154 -41.32 -8.30 -6.77
C PRO A 154 -40.14 -9.24 -7.09
N PHE A 155 -39.00 -8.96 -6.51
CA PHE A 155 -37.84 -9.83 -6.52
C PHE A 155 -37.76 -10.63 -5.22
N THR A 156 -37.36 -11.89 -5.29
CA THR A 156 -37.19 -12.78 -4.13
C THR A 156 -35.79 -13.36 -4.15
N ALA A 157 -35.10 -13.31 -3.02
CA ALA A 157 -33.70 -13.75 -2.89
C ALA A 157 -33.55 -15.27 -3.08
N PRO A 158 -32.45 -15.74 -3.72
CA PRO A 158 -31.53 -14.90 -4.49
C PRO A 158 -32.17 -14.42 -5.79
N ALA A 159 -31.89 -13.18 -6.20
CA ALA A 159 -32.58 -12.57 -7.33
C ALA A 159 -31.59 -12.07 -8.39
N ASP A 160 -31.90 -12.39 -9.65
CA ASP A 160 -31.21 -11.87 -10.81
C ASP A 160 -31.97 -10.62 -11.31
N VAL A 161 -31.30 -9.48 -11.30
CA VAL A 161 -31.90 -8.21 -11.66
C VAL A 161 -31.16 -7.60 -12.86
N PRO A 162 -31.74 -7.70 -14.07
CA PRO A 162 -31.14 -7.09 -15.23
C PRO A 162 -31.30 -5.57 -15.21
N LEU A 163 -30.19 -4.87 -15.42
CA LEU A 163 -30.10 -3.43 -15.53
C LEU A 163 -29.85 -3.08 -17.00
N THR A 164 -30.57 -2.08 -17.52
CA THR A 164 -30.29 -1.53 -18.83
C THR A 164 -30.22 -0.02 -18.77
N ALA A 165 -29.28 0.56 -19.49
CA ALA A 165 -29.13 2.00 -19.57
C ALA A 165 -29.18 2.48 -21.02
N THR A 166 -29.86 3.62 -21.23
CA THR A 166 -29.80 4.35 -22.50
C THR A 166 -29.13 5.68 -22.24
N ALA A 167 -28.06 5.97 -22.96
CA ALA A 167 -27.31 7.20 -22.81
C ALA A 167 -27.13 7.89 -24.17
N SER A 168 -27.14 9.21 -24.16
CA SER A 168 -26.85 10.06 -25.32
C SER A 168 -26.16 11.33 -24.87
N ASP A 169 -25.28 11.81 -25.71
CA ASP A 169 -24.52 13.05 -25.51
C ASP A 169 -24.90 14.09 -26.56
N PRO A 170 -25.28 15.32 -26.14
CA PRO A 170 -25.71 16.39 -27.05
C PRO A 170 -24.62 16.95 -27.94
N ASP A 171 -23.37 16.94 -27.51
CA ASP A 171 -22.24 17.59 -28.20
C ASP A 171 -21.02 16.66 -28.41
N GLY A 172 -21.17 15.34 -28.11
CA GLY A 172 -20.12 14.35 -28.26
C GLY A 172 -20.62 12.93 -28.44
N THR A 173 -19.89 11.98 -27.86
CA THR A 173 -20.19 10.55 -27.89
C THR A 173 -20.03 9.94 -26.50
N ILE A 174 -20.82 8.93 -26.21
CA ILE A 174 -20.68 8.15 -24.96
C ILE A 174 -19.42 7.27 -25.04
N SER A 175 -18.52 7.43 -24.11
CA SER A 175 -17.29 6.64 -24.01
C SER A 175 -17.50 5.34 -23.23
N LYS A 176 -18.37 5.38 -22.20
CA LYS A 176 -18.75 4.22 -21.38
C LYS A 176 -19.98 4.51 -20.52
N VAL A 177 -20.61 3.46 -20.04
CA VAL A 177 -21.60 3.51 -18.94
C VAL A 177 -21.11 2.60 -17.81
N GLU A 178 -21.03 3.15 -16.62
CA GLU A 178 -20.69 2.40 -15.40
C GLU A 178 -21.97 2.14 -14.58
N PHE A 179 -22.14 0.89 -14.15
CA PHE A 179 -23.23 0.50 -13.25
C PHE A 179 -22.70 0.39 -11.81
N TYR A 180 -23.45 0.96 -10.87
CA TYR A 180 -23.12 0.95 -9.45
C TYR A 180 -24.26 0.35 -8.64
N ARG A 181 -23.93 -0.33 -7.54
CA ARG A 181 -24.88 -0.80 -6.53
C ARG A 181 -24.46 -0.30 -5.16
N ASN A 182 -25.34 0.42 -4.47
CA ASN A 182 -25.09 1.01 -3.17
C ASN A 182 -23.76 1.82 -3.13
N GLY A 183 -23.45 2.52 -4.23
CA GLY A 183 -22.22 3.30 -4.39
C GLY A 183 -21.00 2.52 -4.86
N LEU A 184 -21.03 1.19 -4.91
CA LEU A 184 -19.95 0.35 -5.40
C LEU A 184 -20.09 0.12 -6.91
N LEU A 185 -19.01 0.28 -7.68
CA LEU A 185 -18.96 -0.07 -9.10
C LEU A 185 -19.11 -1.58 -9.26
N ILE A 186 -20.05 -2.01 -10.11
CA ILE A 186 -20.35 -3.43 -10.36
C ILE A 186 -20.11 -3.85 -11.82
N ASN A 187 -20.15 -2.90 -12.76
CA ASN A 187 -19.80 -3.17 -14.15
C ASN A 187 -19.45 -1.88 -14.89
N THR A 188 -18.64 -2.01 -15.95
CA THR A 188 -18.35 -0.98 -16.93
C THR A 188 -18.65 -1.52 -18.33
N ASP A 189 -19.55 -0.89 -19.07
CA ASP A 189 -19.92 -1.24 -20.43
C ASP A 189 -19.53 -0.12 -21.38
N THR A 190 -18.78 -0.44 -22.42
CA THR A 190 -18.23 0.52 -23.40
C THR A 190 -18.97 0.49 -24.74
N SER A 191 -20.00 -0.33 -24.87
CA SER A 191 -20.74 -0.49 -26.15
C SER A 191 -22.25 -0.57 -25.93
N ALA A 192 -23.00 0.20 -26.71
CA ALA A 192 -24.46 0.10 -26.69
C ALA A 192 -24.98 -1.20 -27.37
N PRO A 193 -26.05 -1.81 -26.87
CA PRO A 193 -26.89 -1.39 -25.74
C PRO A 193 -26.26 -1.69 -24.38
N TYR A 194 -26.16 -0.68 -23.51
CA TYR A 194 -25.52 -0.81 -22.19
C TYR A 194 -26.39 -1.61 -21.25
N ALA A 195 -25.89 -2.76 -20.79
CA ALA A 195 -26.65 -3.66 -19.96
C ALA A 195 -25.75 -4.45 -18.99
N TYR A 196 -26.30 -4.81 -17.84
CA TYR A 196 -25.66 -5.70 -16.87
C TYR A 196 -26.70 -6.42 -16.04
N THR A 197 -26.56 -7.71 -15.83
CA THR A 197 -27.43 -8.47 -14.91
C THR A 197 -26.70 -8.59 -13.57
N GLN A 198 -27.33 -8.13 -12.51
CA GLN A 198 -26.88 -8.36 -11.16
C GLN A 198 -27.44 -9.70 -10.68
N GLU A 199 -26.56 -10.70 -10.59
CA GLU A 199 -26.96 -12.08 -10.25
C GLU A 199 -26.94 -12.28 -8.72
N ASP A 200 -27.72 -13.26 -8.25
CA ASP A 200 -27.74 -13.81 -6.89
C ASP A 200 -27.93 -12.79 -5.76
N LEU A 201 -28.67 -11.72 -5.96
CA LEU A 201 -28.86 -10.71 -4.92
C LEU A 201 -29.58 -11.29 -3.69
N PRO A 202 -28.97 -11.18 -2.49
CA PRO A 202 -29.64 -11.54 -1.24
C PRO A 202 -30.81 -10.58 -0.91
N ALA A 203 -31.63 -10.97 0.05
CA ALA A 203 -32.71 -10.10 0.53
C ALA A 203 -32.16 -8.79 1.08
N GLY A 204 -32.73 -7.68 0.62
CA GLY A 204 -32.25 -6.35 1.03
C GLY A 204 -32.84 -5.24 0.18
N SER A 205 -32.52 -4.00 0.54
CA SER A 205 -32.84 -2.81 -0.26
C SER A 205 -31.59 -2.37 -1.01
N TYR A 206 -31.73 -2.10 -2.28
CA TYR A 206 -30.64 -1.76 -3.18
C TYR A 206 -30.94 -0.46 -3.90
N THR A 207 -29.89 0.34 -4.05
CA THR A 207 -29.86 1.50 -4.93
C THR A 207 -28.88 1.21 -6.07
N VAL A 208 -29.34 1.32 -7.30
CA VAL A 208 -28.50 1.15 -8.50
C VAL A 208 -28.40 2.46 -9.26
N GLN A 209 -27.21 2.77 -9.74
CA GLN A 209 -26.93 3.96 -10.56
C GLN A 209 -26.29 3.53 -11.89
N ALA A 210 -26.66 4.23 -12.96
CA ALA A 210 -25.92 4.24 -14.21
C ALA A 210 -25.25 5.60 -14.39
N LYS A 211 -23.95 5.61 -14.59
CA LYS A 211 -23.16 6.82 -14.90
C LYS A 211 -22.63 6.72 -16.31
N ALA A 212 -23.14 7.58 -17.20
CA ALA A 212 -22.64 7.69 -18.55
C ALA A 212 -21.52 8.73 -18.59
N TYR A 213 -20.43 8.40 -19.25
CA TYR A 213 -19.30 9.30 -19.52
C TYR A 213 -19.23 9.61 -20.99
N ASP A 214 -19.04 10.86 -21.34
CA ASP A 214 -18.77 11.27 -22.71
C ASP A 214 -17.27 11.21 -23.04
N ASN A 215 -16.93 11.57 -24.26
CA ASN A 215 -15.55 11.62 -24.75
C ASN A 215 -14.71 12.78 -24.20
N ALA A 216 -15.33 13.69 -23.44
CA ALA A 216 -14.68 14.83 -22.76
C ALA A 216 -14.76 14.73 -21.21
N ASN A 217 -15.14 13.56 -20.66
CA ASN A 217 -15.30 13.24 -19.25
C ASN A 217 -16.45 13.97 -18.51
N GLY A 218 -17.44 14.49 -19.22
CA GLY A 218 -18.71 14.89 -18.63
C GLY A 218 -19.47 13.64 -18.11
N ILE A 219 -20.26 13.80 -17.06
CA ILE A 219 -20.94 12.68 -16.40
C ILE A 219 -22.43 12.96 -16.29
N GLY A 220 -23.25 12.04 -16.84
CA GLY A 220 -24.68 11.96 -16.57
C GLY A 220 -24.98 10.80 -15.60
N VAL A 221 -25.96 10.98 -14.71
CA VAL A 221 -26.30 9.97 -13.70
C VAL A 221 -27.79 9.71 -13.70
N ALA A 222 -28.18 8.41 -13.65
CA ALA A 222 -29.53 7.96 -13.37
C ALA A 222 -29.51 6.95 -12.24
N GLU A 223 -30.50 7.02 -11.37
CA GLU A 223 -30.60 6.17 -10.19
C GLU A 223 -31.98 5.53 -10.04
N LYS A 224 -32.00 4.31 -9.54
CA LYS A 224 -33.23 3.60 -9.13
C LYS A 224 -33.00 2.75 -7.90
N ALA A 225 -34.04 2.67 -7.04
CA ALA A 225 -34.05 1.76 -5.91
C ALA A 225 -35.03 0.61 -6.14
N PHE A 226 -34.70 -0.58 -5.59
CA PHE A 226 -35.58 -1.75 -5.56
C PHE A 226 -35.31 -2.56 -4.29
N THR A 227 -36.20 -3.51 -4.00
CA THR A 227 -36.06 -4.43 -2.87
C THR A 227 -36.14 -5.87 -3.33
N VAL A 228 -35.32 -6.72 -2.73
CA VAL A 228 -35.36 -8.16 -2.85
C VAL A 228 -35.93 -8.71 -1.55
N GLY A 229 -37.03 -9.40 -1.60
CA GLY A 229 -37.69 -10.03 -0.45
C GLY A 229 -36.92 -11.28 -0.02
N ALA A 230 -37.06 -11.65 1.26
CA ALA A 230 -36.43 -12.86 1.78
C ALA A 230 -37.04 -14.12 1.14
N ALA A 231 -36.20 -15.12 0.86
CA ALA A 231 -36.68 -16.45 0.47
C ALA A 231 -37.52 -17.10 1.61
N THR A 232 -38.57 -17.76 1.28
CA THR A 232 -39.47 -18.39 2.26
C THR A 232 -39.06 -19.82 2.65
N GLY A 233 -37.85 -20.27 2.33
CA GLY A 233 -37.32 -21.59 2.62
C GLY A 233 -35.78 -21.61 2.79
N PRO A 234 -35.20 -22.78 3.12
CA PRO A 234 -33.75 -22.95 3.16
C PRO A 234 -33.14 -22.64 1.79
N THR A 235 -31.95 -22.05 1.78
CA THR A 235 -31.15 -21.80 0.57
C THR A 235 -29.90 -22.66 0.59
N LEU A 236 -29.36 -22.99 -0.58
CA LEU A 236 -28.06 -23.65 -0.71
C LEU A 236 -26.95 -22.67 -0.38
N ILE A 237 -25.88 -23.13 0.32
CA ILE A 237 -24.69 -22.37 0.68
C ILE A 237 -23.49 -23.25 0.34
N ALA A 238 -22.49 -22.67 -0.36
CA ALA A 238 -21.17 -23.27 -0.55
C ALA A 238 -20.11 -22.46 0.21
N THR A 239 -19.19 -23.15 0.85
CA THR A 239 -18.06 -22.51 1.55
C THR A 239 -16.78 -23.28 1.26
N PRO A 240 -15.79 -22.65 0.60
CA PRO A 240 -15.84 -21.37 -0.08
C PRO A 240 -16.80 -21.36 -1.29
N SER A 241 -17.21 -20.18 -1.75
CA SER A 241 -18.07 -20.00 -2.94
C SER A 241 -17.29 -20.01 -4.26
N ALA A 242 -15.95 -20.06 -4.20
CA ALA A 242 -15.05 -20.24 -5.33
C ALA A 242 -13.87 -21.10 -4.90
N VAL A 243 -13.36 -21.92 -5.80
CA VAL A 243 -12.18 -22.77 -5.57
C VAL A 243 -11.19 -22.59 -6.72
N SER A 244 -9.91 -22.60 -6.36
CA SER A 244 -8.80 -22.71 -7.32
C SER A 244 -8.21 -24.10 -7.19
N VAL A 245 -8.06 -24.80 -8.30
CA VAL A 245 -7.58 -26.18 -8.36
C VAL A 245 -6.32 -26.21 -9.18
N ALA A 246 -5.20 -26.63 -8.59
CA ALA A 246 -3.99 -26.88 -9.38
C ALA A 246 -4.27 -28.02 -10.34
N GLU A 247 -3.77 -27.93 -11.57
CA GLU A 247 -3.82 -28.99 -12.55
C GLU A 247 -3.19 -30.28 -11.97
N GLY A 248 -3.77 -31.45 -12.25
CA GLY A 248 -3.46 -32.70 -11.57
C GLY A 248 -3.91 -32.81 -10.12
N GLY A 249 -4.47 -31.72 -9.52
CA GLY A 249 -4.82 -31.62 -8.12
C GLY A 249 -6.31 -31.65 -7.83
N THR A 250 -6.64 -31.40 -6.54
CA THR A 250 -8.04 -31.30 -6.07
C THR A 250 -8.20 -30.16 -5.07
N ALA A 251 -9.39 -29.53 -5.07
CA ALA A 251 -9.83 -28.62 -4.04
C ALA A 251 -11.23 -29.02 -3.55
N THR A 252 -11.68 -28.51 -2.42
CA THR A 252 -12.99 -28.87 -1.87
C THR A 252 -13.79 -27.65 -1.46
N PHE A 253 -15.10 -27.76 -1.54
CA PHE A 253 -16.02 -26.85 -0.86
C PHE A 253 -17.08 -27.64 -0.08
N ASN A 254 -17.62 -27.04 0.96
CA ASN A 254 -18.71 -27.64 1.73
C ASN A 254 -20.06 -27.10 1.25
N LEU A 255 -20.98 -27.97 0.86
CA LEU A 255 -22.33 -27.63 0.43
C LEU A 255 -23.32 -27.90 1.56
N LYS A 256 -24.04 -26.86 2.01
CA LYS A 256 -24.99 -26.93 3.12
C LYS A 256 -26.25 -26.10 2.86
N LEU A 257 -27.21 -26.13 3.80
CA LEU A 257 -28.40 -25.28 3.76
C LEU A 257 -28.35 -24.17 4.82
N SER A 258 -29.02 -23.07 4.56
CA SER A 258 -29.14 -21.94 5.49
C SER A 258 -30.05 -22.23 6.69
N ALA A 259 -30.94 -23.22 6.61
CA ALA A 259 -31.85 -23.65 7.66
C ALA A 259 -32.16 -25.11 7.53
N ALA A 260 -32.66 -25.74 8.63
CA ALA A 260 -33.06 -27.15 8.64
C ALA A 260 -34.24 -27.41 7.65
N PRO A 261 -34.09 -28.34 6.72
CA PRO A 261 -35.19 -28.71 5.84
C PRO A 261 -36.17 -29.64 6.59
N THR A 262 -37.43 -29.64 6.19
CA THR A 262 -38.45 -30.53 6.76
C THR A 262 -38.37 -31.98 6.24
N ALA A 263 -37.69 -32.19 5.11
CA ALA A 263 -37.45 -33.49 4.48
C ALA A 263 -36.04 -33.43 3.82
N SER A 264 -35.55 -34.63 3.43
CA SER A 264 -34.25 -34.70 2.71
C SER A 264 -34.33 -33.98 1.36
N VAL A 265 -33.33 -33.17 1.09
CA VAL A 265 -33.16 -32.35 -0.12
C VAL A 265 -32.07 -32.99 -1.00
N PRO A 266 -32.41 -33.67 -2.06
CA PRO A 266 -31.44 -34.13 -3.03
C PRO A 266 -30.96 -32.96 -3.88
N VAL A 267 -29.65 -32.79 -3.97
CA VAL A 267 -28.98 -31.74 -4.74
C VAL A 267 -28.19 -32.40 -5.86
N THR A 268 -28.36 -31.90 -7.07
CA THR A 268 -27.57 -32.30 -8.24
C THR A 268 -26.50 -31.25 -8.50
N LEU A 269 -25.29 -31.70 -8.75
CA LEU A 269 -24.13 -30.85 -9.07
C LEU A 269 -23.78 -31.05 -10.56
N THR A 270 -23.87 -29.97 -11.32
CA THR A 270 -23.54 -29.96 -12.75
C THR A 270 -22.39 -29.00 -13.01
N ARG A 271 -21.46 -29.40 -13.87
CA ARG A 271 -20.36 -28.57 -14.33
C ARG A 271 -20.67 -28.02 -15.72
N THR A 272 -20.34 -26.74 -15.91
CA THR A 272 -20.28 -26.07 -17.22
C THR A 272 -18.95 -25.36 -17.36
N GLY A 273 -18.49 -25.11 -18.56
CA GLY A 273 -17.17 -24.56 -18.84
C GLY A 273 -16.14 -25.63 -19.09
N ASP A 274 -14.94 -25.43 -18.61
CA ASP A 274 -13.79 -26.28 -18.87
C ASP A 274 -14.04 -27.77 -18.62
N THR A 275 -13.60 -28.62 -19.56
CA THR A 275 -13.84 -30.06 -19.53
C THR A 275 -12.93 -30.83 -18.59
N ASP A 276 -11.77 -30.27 -18.29
CA ASP A 276 -10.75 -30.89 -17.45
C ASP A 276 -11.04 -30.72 -15.97
N VAL A 277 -11.87 -29.74 -15.64
CA VAL A 277 -12.43 -29.60 -14.29
C VAL A 277 -13.60 -30.56 -14.07
N THR A 278 -13.51 -31.39 -13.05
CA THR A 278 -14.52 -32.36 -12.66
C THR A 278 -15.02 -32.14 -11.26
N VAL A 279 -16.25 -32.63 -10.94
CA VAL A 279 -16.87 -32.48 -9.62
C VAL A 279 -17.32 -33.85 -9.09
N SER A 280 -17.05 -34.11 -7.83
CA SER A 280 -17.44 -35.34 -7.14
C SER A 280 -17.81 -35.05 -5.65
N PRO A 281 -18.98 -35.59 -5.19
CA PRO A 281 -19.98 -36.35 -5.95
C PRO A 281 -20.82 -35.46 -6.87
N THR A 282 -21.41 -35.99 -7.89
CA THR A 282 -22.38 -35.28 -8.76
C THR A 282 -23.79 -35.16 -8.16
N THR A 283 -24.03 -35.81 -7.04
CA THR A 283 -25.28 -35.70 -6.27
C THR A 283 -24.97 -35.74 -4.78
N ALA A 284 -25.61 -34.85 -4.02
CA ALA A 284 -25.53 -34.80 -2.58
C ALA A 284 -26.93 -34.82 -1.97
N THR A 285 -27.09 -35.28 -0.73
CA THR A 285 -28.37 -35.24 -0.02
C THR A 285 -28.19 -34.47 1.29
N LEU A 286 -28.90 -33.36 1.39
CA LEU A 286 -28.94 -32.54 2.61
C LEU A 286 -30.19 -32.90 3.41
N THR A 287 -30.03 -33.35 4.66
CA THR A 287 -31.07 -33.88 5.51
C THR A 287 -31.29 -32.99 6.74
N PRO A 288 -32.40 -33.18 7.50
CA PRO A 288 -32.55 -32.48 8.77
C PRO A 288 -31.43 -32.71 9.79
N SER A 289 -30.60 -33.75 9.60
CA SER A 289 -29.47 -34.06 10.50
C SER A 289 -28.11 -33.52 10.04
N ASN A 290 -27.91 -33.24 8.73
CA ASN A 290 -26.62 -32.77 8.21
C ASN A 290 -26.71 -31.40 7.50
N TRP A 291 -27.83 -30.71 7.56
CA TRP A 291 -28.06 -29.47 6.84
C TRP A 291 -27.05 -28.36 7.12
N ASN A 292 -26.52 -28.27 8.35
CA ASN A 292 -25.55 -27.27 8.80
C ASN A 292 -24.09 -27.76 8.75
N THR A 293 -23.83 -29.04 8.87
CA THR A 293 -22.51 -29.65 8.67
C THR A 293 -22.17 -29.83 7.20
N GLY A 294 -23.23 -29.97 6.37
CA GLY A 294 -23.11 -30.06 4.91
C GLY A 294 -22.51 -31.35 4.37
N VAL A 295 -22.17 -31.31 3.11
CA VAL A 295 -21.52 -32.40 2.35
C VAL A 295 -20.30 -31.79 1.65
N THR A 296 -19.14 -32.42 1.84
CA THR A 296 -17.91 -32.01 1.13
C THR A 296 -18.00 -32.40 -0.34
N VAL A 297 -17.76 -31.44 -1.21
CA VAL A 297 -17.69 -31.63 -2.66
C VAL A 297 -16.27 -31.39 -3.09
N THR A 298 -15.69 -32.34 -3.80
CA THR A 298 -14.35 -32.26 -4.36
C THR A 298 -14.41 -31.82 -5.81
N VAL A 299 -13.58 -30.86 -6.15
CA VAL A 299 -13.32 -30.42 -7.52
C VAL A 299 -11.92 -30.87 -7.87
N ALA A 300 -11.74 -31.50 -9.00
CA ALA A 300 -10.44 -31.92 -9.50
C ALA A 300 -10.20 -31.33 -10.89
N ALA A 301 -8.98 -30.90 -11.18
CA ALA A 301 -8.53 -30.55 -12.51
C ALA A 301 -7.65 -31.69 -13.05
N ALA A 302 -7.84 -32.07 -14.31
CA ALA A 302 -7.01 -33.09 -14.96
C ALA A 302 -5.66 -32.49 -15.32
N GLU A 303 -4.61 -33.32 -15.37
CA GLU A 303 -3.30 -32.93 -15.89
C GLU A 303 -3.35 -32.95 -17.41
N ASP A 304 -2.92 -31.89 -18.08
CA ASP A 304 -2.79 -31.84 -19.53
C ASP A 304 -1.42 -31.31 -19.99
N THR A 305 -1.25 -30.77 -21.14
CA THR A 305 0.04 -30.26 -21.64
C THR A 305 -0.10 -28.90 -22.32
N ASP A 306 -1.27 -28.29 -22.21
CA ASP A 306 -1.41 -26.93 -22.72
C ASP A 306 -0.97 -25.88 -21.68
N THR A 307 -1.03 -24.62 -21.95
CA THR A 307 -0.56 -23.54 -21.06
C THR A 307 -1.70 -22.59 -20.68
N ALA A 308 -2.95 -23.08 -20.69
CA ALA A 308 -4.11 -22.24 -20.51
C ALA A 308 -5.03 -22.74 -19.39
N GLY A 309 -4.83 -22.25 -18.18
CA GLY A 309 -5.74 -22.56 -17.08
C GLY A 309 -7.21 -22.29 -17.42
N GLY A 310 -8.04 -23.28 -17.17
CA GLY A 310 -9.46 -23.28 -17.48
C GLY A 310 -10.34 -22.68 -16.37
N ALA A 311 -11.59 -22.42 -16.71
CA ALA A 311 -12.59 -22.00 -15.75
C ALA A 311 -13.89 -22.80 -15.94
N ALA A 312 -14.43 -23.31 -14.84
CA ALA A 312 -15.68 -24.02 -14.80
C ALA A 312 -16.63 -23.41 -13.75
N THR A 313 -17.92 -23.59 -13.98
CA THR A 313 -18.95 -23.26 -12.98
C THR A 313 -19.62 -24.54 -12.55
N ILE A 314 -19.63 -24.82 -11.26
CA ILE A 314 -20.33 -25.94 -10.64
C ILE A 314 -21.67 -25.42 -10.10
N THR A 315 -22.77 -25.85 -10.72
CA THR A 315 -24.11 -25.44 -10.31
C THR A 315 -24.73 -26.51 -9.44
N ALA A 316 -25.03 -26.18 -8.20
CA ALA A 316 -25.81 -27.00 -7.28
C ALA A 316 -27.29 -26.64 -7.42
N SER A 317 -28.12 -27.61 -7.77
CA SER A 317 -29.55 -27.43 -7.98
C SER A 317 -30.39 -28.46 -7.21
N ALA A 318 -31.47 -28.00 -6.63
CA ALA A 318 -32.46 -28.84 -5.92
C ALA A 318 -33.88 -28.35 -6.19
N THR A 319 -34.83 -29.28 -6.28
CA THR A 319 -36.22 -28.94 -6.57
C THR A 319 -36.79 -28.01 -5.50
N GLY A 320 -37.29 -26.86 -5.92
CA GLY A 320 -37.91 -25.87 -5.04
C GLY A 320 -36.95 -24.94 -4.32
N LEU A 321 -35.64 -25.05 -4.59
CA LEU A 321 -34.62 -24.11 -4.12
C LEU A 321 -33.96 -23.39 -5.31
N ALA A 322 -33.48 -22.17 -5.07
CA ALA A 322 -32.67 -21.50 -6.06
C ALA A 322 -31.34 -22.24 -6.25
N SER A 323 -30.85 -22.29 -7.47
CA SER A 323 -29.56 -22.90 -7.79
C SER A 323 -28.43 -22.03 -7.25
N LEU A 324 -27.33 -22.66 -6.87
CA LEU A 324 -26.13 -22.03 -6.35
C LEU A 324 -24.97 -22.33 -7.31
N ALA A 325 -24.26 -21.30 -7.74
CA ALA A 325 -23.05 -21.43 -8.55
C ALA A 325 -21.81 -21.34 -7.69
N VAL A 326 -20.84 -22.21 -7.95
CA VAL A 326 -19.49 -22.20 -7.38
C VAL A 326 -18.50 -22.10 -8.54
N SER A 327 -17.68 -21.05 -8.54
CA SER A 327 -16.62 -20.88 -9.53
C SER A 327 -15.47 -21.84 -9.23
N ALA A 328 -15.00 -22.55 -10.24
CA ALA A 328 -13.78 -23.33 -10.17
C ALA A 328 -12.81 -22.81 -11.23
N THR A 329 -11.61 -22.43 -10.80
CA THR A 329 -10.55 -22.00 -11.72
C THR A 329 -9.42 -23.00 -11.64
N GLU A 330 -9.06 -23.57 -12.75
CA GLU A 330 -7.87 -24.38 -12.90
C GLU A 330 -6.64 -23.47 -12.91
N ILE A 331 -5.63 -23.89 -12.19
CA ILE A 331 -4.30 -23.26 -12.20
C ILE A 331 -3.39 -24.17 -12.98
N ASP A 332 -3.22 -23.81 -14.24
CA ASP A 332 -2.29 -24.48 -15.16
C ASP A 332 -0.86 -24.41 -14.61
N ASN A 333 -0.17 -25.52 -14.66
CA ASN A 333 1.19 -25.70 -14.22
C ASN A 333 2.19 -25.88 -15.38
N ASP A 334 1.69 -25.94 -16.62
CA ASP A 334 2.50 -26.11 -17.80
C ASP A 334 3.17 -24.80 -18.24
N ILE A 335 4.39 -24.92 -18.71
CA ILE A 335 5.13 -23.83 -19.31
C ILE A 335 5.46 -24.17 -20.79
N PRO A 336 5.57 -23.18 -21.66
CA PRO A 336 5.99 -23.42 -23.04
C PRO A 336 7.34 -24.18 -23.06
N GLY A 337 7.32 -25.49 -23.18
CA GLY A 337 8.53 -26.33 -23.25
C GLY A 337 8.58 -27.51 -22.30
N GLY A 338 7.54 -27.86 -21.50
CA GLY A 338 7.48 -29.10 -20.70
C GLY A 338 7.20 -28.95 -19.22
N ASP A 339 6.82 -30.05 -18.57
CA ASP A 339 6.51 -30.16 -17.13
C ASP A 339 7.70 -29.74 -16.26
N ASN A 340 7.57 -28.59 -15.59
CA ASN A 340 8.58 -28.12 -14.65
C ASN A 340 8.12 -28.36 -13.21
N ALA A 341 8.69 -29.39 -12.57
CA ALA A 341 8.32 -29.78 -11.20
C ALA A 341 8.40 -28.65 -10.16
N TYR A 342 9.28 -27.66 -10.35
CA TYR A 342 9.39 -26.52 -9.42
C TYR A 342 8.32 -25.45 -9.68
N ILE A 343 7.89 -25.28 -10.92
CA ILE A 343 6.75 -24.41 -11.24
C ILE A 343 5.46 -25.02 -10.66
N ALA A 344 5.26 -26.34 -10.79
CA ALA A 344 4.16 -27.05 -10.16
C ALA A 344 4.15 -26.84 -8.63
N LYS A 345 5.32 -26.93 -7.96
CA LYS A 345 5.45 -26.65 -6.53
C LYS A 345 5.13 -25.18 -6.17
N PHE A 346 5.49 -24.24 -7.04
CA PHE A 346 5.09 -22.84 -6.87
C PHE A 346 3.57 -22.70 -6.87
N LEU A 347 2.90 -23.30 -7.85
CA LEU A 347 1.43 -23.21 -7.97
C LEU A 347 0.73 -23.93 -6.82
N GLU A 348 1.22 -25.09 -6.38
CA GLU A 348 0.75 -25.79 -5.19
C GLU A 348 0.84 -24.89 -3.95
N GLN A 349 2.01 -24.31 -3.69
CA GLN A 349 2.24 -23.45 -2.53
C GLN A 349 1.41 -22.16 -2.60
N TYR A 350 1.29 -21.58 -3.81
CA TYR A 350 0.41 -20.43 -4.05
C TYR A 350 -1.05 -20.80 -3.72
N GLY A 351 -1.52 -21.97 -4.19
CA GLY A 351 -2.85 -22.48 -3.88
C GLY A 351 -3.09 -22.64 -2.37
N LYS A 352 -2.11 -23.17 -1.62
CA LYS A 352 -2.17 -23.26 -0.15
C LYS A 352 -2.30 -21.88 0.49
N ILE A 353 -1.50 -20.90 0.07
CA ILE A 353 -1.57 -19.53 0.58
C ILE A 353 -2.96 -18.91 0.33
N LYS A 354 -3.53 -19.15 -0.85
CA LYS A 354 -4.85 -18.59 -1.19
C LYS A 354 -6.01 -19.26 -0.46
N ASN A 355 -5.88 -20.52 -0.03
CA ASN A 355 -7.02 -21.33 0.43
C ASN A 355 -6.93 -21.77 1.90
N SER A 356 -5.83 -21.50 2.63
CA SER A 356 -5.61 -22.04 3.99
C SER A 356 -5.66 -20.98 5.12
N GLY A 357 -6.41 -19.91 4.93
CA GLY A 357 -6.69 -18.95 6.01
C GLY A 357 -5.66 -17.82 6.17
N TYR A 358 -4.86 -17.56 5.15
CA TYR A 358 -3.89 -16.46 5.19
C TYR A 358 -4.48 -15.06 4.99
N PHE A 359 -5.75 -14.97 4.63
CA PHE A 359 -6.41 -13.69 4.35
C PHE A 359 -7.67 -13.52 5.18
N SER A 360 -7.90 -12.32 5.63
CA SER A 360 -9.15 -11.91 6.24
C SER A 360 -10.31 -11.90 5.23
N PRO A 361 -11.56 -11.85 5.70
CA PRO A 361 -12.71 -11.65 4.81
C PRO A 361 -12.64 -10.39 3.95
N GLU A 362 -11.94 -9.38 4.40
CA GLU A 362 -11.68 -8.13 3.66
C GLU A 362 -10.59 -8.29 2.57
N GLY A 363 -9.93 -9.45 2.51
CA GLY A 363 -8.84 -9.76 1.58
C GLY A 363 -7.47 -9.21 2.01
N VAL A 364 -7.32 -8.88 3.28
CA VAL A 364 -6.04 -8.41 3.85
C VAL A 364 -5.22 -9.60 4.32
N PRO A 365 -3.92 -9.71 3.96
CA PRO A 365 -3.10 -10.80 4.42
C PRO A 365 -2.85 -10.69 5.93
N TYR A 366 -2.95 -11.79 6.65
CA TYR A 366 -2.49 -11.91 8.03
C TYR A 366 -0.96 -12.08 8.10
N HIS A 367 -0.35 -11.76 9.22
CA HIS A 367 1.06 -12.06 9.47
C HIS A 367 1.30 -13.59 9.51
N SER A 368 0.42 -14.30 10.20
CA SER A 368 0.43 -15.77 10.30
C SER A 368 -1.00 -16.31 10.32
N VAL A 369 -1.16 -17.58 9.90
CA VAL A 369 -2.43 -18.31 10.04
C VAL A 369 -2.73 -18.62 11.50
N GLU A 370 -1.70 -18.84 12.31
CA GLU A 370 -1.79 -19.06 13.75
C GLU A 370 -1.94 -17.72 14.47
N THR A 371 -2.98 -17.60 15.31
CA THR A 371 -3.23 -16.37 16.08
C THR A 371 -2.27 -16.22 17.26
N LEU A 372 -1.89 -17.31 17.92
CA LEU A 372 -0.93 -17.29 19.02
C LEU A 372 0.50 -17.38 18.49
N ILE A 373 0.97 -16.30 17.91
CA ILE A 373 2.37 -16.08 17.55
C ILE A 373 2.70 -14.65 17.95
N VAL A 374 3.52 -14.46 18.97
CA VAL A 374 3.89 -13.14 19.46
C VAL A 374 5.27 -12.78 18.97
N GLU A 375 5.31 -11.79 18.13
CA GLU A 375 6.52 -11.27 17.48
C GLU A 375 6.38 -9.74 17.37
N ALA A 376 7.11 -9.11 16.51
CA ALA A 376 6.80 -7.80 15.96
C ALA A 376 6.28 -8.01 14.52
N PRO A 377 5.01 -8.08 14.29
CA PRO A 377 3.85 -7.63 15.05
C PRO A 377 3.49 -8.54 16.24
N ASP A 378 2.48 -8.13 16.98
CA ASP A 378 2.07 -8.68 18.26
C ASP A 378 1.44 -10.08 18.17
N HIS A 379 0.36 -10.25 17.39
CA HIS A 379 -0.28 -11.56 17.19
C HIS A 379 -0.50 -11.87 15.71
N GLY A 380 -0.78 -13.15 15.40
CA GLY A 380 -0.79 -13.62 14.02
C GLY A 380 -1.82 -12.98 13.09
N HIS A 381 -2.96 -12.55 13.63
CA HIS A 381 -4.00 -11.86 12.85
C HIS A 381 -3.83 -10.33 12.81
N GLU A 382 -2.67 -9.82 13.15
CA GLU A 382 -2.21 -8.53 12.68
C GLU A 382 -1.67 -8.64 11.25
N THR A 383 -1.38 -7.51 10.62
CA THR A 383 -0.67 -7.45 9.35
C THR A 383 0.33 -6.32 9.35
N THR A 384 1.36 -6.48 8.54
CA THR A 384 2.41 -5.48 8.36
C THR A 384 2.51 -5.05 6.91
N SER A 385 3.13 -3.90 6.67
CA SER A 385 3.56 -3.52 5.32
C SER A 385 4.47 -4.57 4.68
N GLU A 386 5.22 -5.32 5.50
CA GLU A 386 5.99 -6.48 5.06
C GLU A 386 5.09 -7.54 4.40
N ALA A 387 4.03 -8.02 5.09
CA ALA A 387 3.11 -9.00 4.56
C ALA A 387 2.48 -8.55 3.22
N PHE A 388 2.07 -7.27 3.13
CA PHE A 388 1.55 -6.69 1.89
C PHE A 388 2.57 -6.68 0.76
N SER A 389 3.82 -6.32 1.04
CA SER A 389 4.86 -6.25 0.02
C SER A 389 5.27 -7.64 -0.49
N PHE A 390 5.28 -8.66 0.39
CA PHE A 390 5.48 -10.05 0.00
C PHE A 390 4.29 -10.59 -0.80
N TRP A 391 3.05 -10.24 -0.42
CA TRP A 391 1.88 -10.61 -1.21
C TRP A 391 1.93 -10.03 -2.62
N LEU A 392 2.22 -8.74 -2.74
CA LEU A 392 2.37 -8.08 -4.03
C LEU A 392 3.44 -8.77 -4.90
N TRP A 393 4.53 -9.18 -4.29
CA TRP A 393 5.63 -9.86 -4.97
C TRP A 393 5.23 -11.28 -5.42
N LEU A 394 4.55 -12.02 -4.54
CA LEU A 394 3.97 -13.33 -4.88
C LEU A 394 3.02 -13.24 -6.08
N GLU A 395 2.16 -12.23 -6.12
CA GLU A 395 1.23 -12.03 -7.25
C GLU A 395 1.94 -11.62 -8.55
N ALA A 396 3.09 -10.95 -8.45
CA ALA A 396 3.94 -10.71 -9.61
C ALA A 396 4.51 -12.02 -10.18
N TYR A 397 4.92 -12.97 -9.31
CA TYR A 397 5.33 -14.31 -9.74
C TYR A 397 4.17 -15.12 -10.35
N TYR A 398 2.98 -15.01 -9.76
CA TYR A 398 1.79 -15.62 -10.35
C TYR A 398 1.53 -15.08 -11.76
N GLY A 399 1.59 -13.77 -11.96
CA GLY A 399 1.49 -13.14 -13.27
C GLY A 399 2.61 -13.59 -14.25
N LYS A 400 3.85 -13.81 -13.75
CA LYS A 400 4.94 -14.36 -14.53
C LYS A 400 4.61 -15.74 -15.08
N VAL A 401 4.10 -16.63 -14.23
CA VAL A 401 3.84 -18.03 -14.54
C VAL A 401 2.56 -18.19 -15.37
N THR A 402 1.47 -17.57 -14.95
CA THR A 402 0.14 -17.78 -15.54
C THR A 402 -0.26 -16.74 -16.58
N GLN A 403 0.53 -15.69 -16.76
CA GLN A 403 0.21 -14.51 -17.57
C GLN A 403 -1.07 -13.75 -17.12
N ASN A 404 -1.61 -14.05 -15.95
CA ASN A 404 -2.76 -13.36 -15.37
C ASN A 404 -2.27 -12.28 -14.38
N TRP A 405 -2.39 -11.01 -14.78
CA TRP A 405 -1.95 -9.84 -14.00
C TRP A 405 -3.03 -9.23 -13.11
N ALA A 406 -4.27 -9.76 -13.16
CA ALA A 406 -5.36 -9.24 -12.34
C ALA A 406 -5.10 -9.36 -10.83
N PRO A 407 -4.55 -10.50 -10.30
CA PRO A 407 -4.23 -10.60 -8.87
C PRO A 407 -3.19 -9.58 -8.39
N PHE A 408 -2.17 -9.29 -9.21
CA PHE A 408 -1.16 -8.26 -8.89
C PHE A 408 -1.78 -6.86 -8.75
N ASN A 409 -2.65 -6.48 -9.69
CA ASN A 409 -3.35 -5.19 -9.62
C ASN A 409 -4.33 -5.15 -8.44
N ASN A 410 -5.00 -6.26 -8.14
CA ASN A 410 -5.90 -6.36 -6.99
C ASN A 410 -5.15 -6.21 -5.67
N ALA A 411 -3.99 -6.86 -5.52
CA ALA A 411 -3.15 -6.71 -4.32
C ALA A 411 -2.76 -5.25 -4.08
N TRP A 412 -2.39 -4.52 -5.13
CA TRP A 412 -2.13 -3.07 -5.01
C TRP A 412 -3.37 -2.27 -4.62
N THR A 413 -4.53 -2.62 -5.18
CA THR A 413 -5.80 -1.95 -4.86
C THR A 413 -6.19 -2.15 -3.39
N VAL A 414 -6.01 -3.36 -2.86
CA VAL A 414 -6.26 -3.66 -1.45
C VAL A 414 -5.25 -2.94 -0.56
N MET A 415 -3.98 -2.86 -0.96
CA MET A 415 -2.94 -2.10 -0.27
C MET A 415 -3.31 -0.61 -0.16
N GLU A 416 -3.74 0.02 -1.25
CA GLU A 416 -4.21 1.42 -1.22
C GLU A 416 -5.45 1.61 -0.36
N LYS A 417 -6.34 0.62 -0.33
CA LYS A 417 -7.59 0.71 0.42
C LYS A 417 -7.38 0.64 1.93
N TYR A 418 -6.41 -0.16 2.38
CA TYR A 418 -6.31 -0.50 3.80
C TYR A 418 -5.04 0.00 4.47
N ILE A 419 -3.84 -0.19 3.89
CA ILE A 419 -2.60 0.07 4.61
C ILE A 419 -1.89 1.38 4.20
N ILE A 420 -2.24 1.96 3.05
CA ILE A 420 -1.82 3.31 2.68
C ILE A 420 -2.88 4.29 3.21
N PRO A 421 -2.53 5.20 4.16
CA PRO A 421 -3.49 6.16 4.68
C PRO A 421 -4.06 7.07 3.59
N THR A 422 -5.38 7.15 3.52
CA THR A 422 -6.10 8.02 2.59
C THR A 422 -6.11 9.47 3.09
N HIS A 423 -6.61 10.41 2.28
CA HIS A 423 -6.79 11.80 2.73
C HIS A 423 -7.66 11.90 3.99
N ALA A 424 -8.69 11.06 4.11
CA ALA A 424 -9.55 11.03 5.29
C ALA A 424 -8.80 10.56 6.56
N ASP A 425 -7.79 9.71 6.40
CA ASP A 425 -6.95 9.21 7.50
C ASP A 425 -5.87 10.23 7.91
N GLN A 426 -5.53 11.21 7.04
CA GLN A 426 -4.49 12.23 7.27
C GLN A 426 -4.98 13.65 6.92
N PRO A 427 -6.09 14.12 7.51
CA PRO A 427 -6.84 15.29 7.04
C PRO A 427 -6.06 16.60 7.09
N THR A 428 -5.02 16.70 7.90
CA THR A 428 -4.19 17.91 8.04
C THR A 428 -2.77 17.75 7.44
N ALA A 429 -2.52 16.69 6.67
CA ALA A 429 -1.20 16.44 6.06
C ALA A 429 -0.71 17.58 5.16
N GLY A 430 -1.64 18.34 4.55
CA GLY A 430 -1.35 19.54 3.78
C GLY A 430 -0.90 20.75 4.59
N SER A 431 -1.12 20.76 5.90
CA SER A 431 -0.81 21.88 6.78
C SER A 431 0.70 22.08 6.97
N ALA A 432 1.13 23.32 7.19
CA ALA A 432 2.53 23.60 7.49
C ALA A 432 2.90 23.11 8.90
N GLY A 433 4.12 22.62 9.05
CA GLY A 433 4.64 22.20 10.33
C GLY A 433 6.15 21.86 10.25
N THR A 434 6.81 22.06 11.36
CA THR A 434 8.20 21.65 11.56
C THR A 434 8.21 20.65 12.71
N PRO A 435 8.92 19.52 12.62
CA PRO A 435 9.04 18.62 13.75
C PRO A 435 9.70 19.34 14.93
N GLN A 436 9.41 18.87 16.13
CA GLN A 436 10.10 19.34 17.34
C GLN A 436 10.96 18.19 17.86
N TYR A 437 12.13 18.53 18.37
CA TYR A 437 13.04 17.56 18.96
C TYR A 437 12.49 16.99 20.26
N ALA A 438 12.59 15.68 20.44
CA ALA A 438 12.45 14.99 21.70
C ALA A 438 13.59 13.97 21.84
N ALA A 439 14.18 13.88 23.02
CA ALA A 439 15.24 12.89 23.27
C ALA A 439 14.66 11.46 23.25
N GLU A 440 15.41 10.53 22.72
CA GLU A 440 15.20 9.11 22.91
C GLU A 440 16.01 8.65 24.14
N TYR A 441 15.50 7.69 24.89
CA TYR A 441 16.10 7.26 26.13
C TYR A 441 16.25 5.74 26.16
N ASN A 442 17.20 5.27 26.95
CA ASN A 442 17.52 3.84 27.08
C ASN A 442 16.59 3.07 28.04
N LEU A 443 15.78 3.77 28.83
CA LEU A 443 14.88 3.15 29.80
C LEU A 443 13.43 3.55 29.55
N PRO A 444 12.48 2.60 29.57
CA PRO A 444 11.05 2.90 29.39
C PRO A 444 10.49 3.83 30.48
N SER A 445 11.10 3.85 31.67
CA SER A 445 10.74 4.74 32.78
C SER A 445 11.03 6.24 32.53
N GLN A 446 11.77 6.58 31.48
CA GLN A 446 12.10 7.95 31.10
C GLN A 446 11.09 8.55 30.11
N TYR A 447 10.14 7.74 29.64
CA TYR A 447 9.09 8.15 28.74
C TYR A 447 7.77 8.49 29.48
N PRO A 448 6.92 9.37 28.89
CA PRO A 448 7.08 10.03 27.59
C PRO A 448 8.15 11.12 27.60
N SER A 449 8.89 11.25 26.50
CA SER A 449 9.89 12.31 26.32
C SER A 449 9.20 13.65 25.97
N ALA A 450 9.62 14.73 26.60
CA ALA A 450 9.08 16.06 26.31
C ALA A 450 9.67 16.63 25.01
N LEU A 451 8.80 17.26 24.20
CA LEU A 451 9.23 18.03 23.04
C LEU A 451 10.01 19.29 23.47
N ASN A 452 11.17 19.50 22.87
CA ASN A 452 12.02 20.66 23.18
C ASN A 452 12.14 21.61 21.98
N PRO A 453 11.38 22.73 21.97
CA PRO A 453 11.40 23.68 20.86
C PRO A 453 12.69 24.51 20.76
N ASN A 454 13.57 24.46 21.78
CA ASN A 454 14.83 25.19 21.78
C ASN A 454 15.97 24.43 21.09
N VAL A 455 15.77 23.16 20.76
CA VAL A 455 16.74 22.37 20.00
C VAL A 455 16.56 22.66 18.51
N PRO A 456 17.61 23.09 17.78
CA PRO A 456 17.53 23.38 16.37
C PRO A 456 17.13 22.12 15.56
N VAL A 457 16.13 22.26 14.67
CA VAL A 457 15.71 21.24 13.71
C VAL A 457 15.66 21.83 12.31
N GLY A 458 15.92 21.01 11.28
CA GLY A 458 15.82 21.43 9.90
C GLY A 458 14.38 21.50 9.40
N GLN A 459 14.21 21.94 8.16
CA GLN A 459 12.92 21.94 7.46
C GLN A 459 12.84 20.71 6.56
N ASP A 460 11.62 20.21 6.38
CA ASP A 460 11.32 19.12 5.45
C ASP A 460 11.71 19.52 4.00
N PRO A 461 12.72 18.88 3.41
CA PRO A 461 13.24 19.26 2.11
C PRO A 461 12.45 18.71 0.94
N LEU A 462 11.49 17.81 1.17
CA LEU A 462 10.69 17.16 0.12
C LEU A 462 9.27 17.70 0.01
N ARG A 463 8.73 18.27 1.07
CA ARG A 463 7.32 18.63 1.15
C ARG A 463 6.83 19.47 -0.02
N SER A 464 7.51 20.59 -0.30
CA SER A 464 7.08 21.54 -1.35
C SER A 464 7.15 20.90 -2.73
N GLU A 465 8.18 20.09 -2.98
CA GLU A 465 8.37 19.38 -4.23
C GLU A 465 7.26 18.34 -4.44
N LEU A 466 7.01 17.47 -3.45
CA LEU A 466 5.99 16.43 -3.52
C LEU A 466 4.58 17.03 -3.63
N GLN A 467 4.28 18.07 -2.85
CA GLN A 467 2.99 18.74 -2.92
C GLN A 467 2.76 19.41 -4.27
N SER A 468 3.79 20.01 -4.86
CA SER A 468 3.71 20.56 -6.20
C SER A 468 3.51 19.49 -7.27
N THR A 469 4.17 18.33 -7.11
CA THR A 469 4.13 17.23 -8.08
C THR A 469 2.78 16.51 -8.06
N TYR A 470 2.23 16.24 -6.89
CA TYR A 470 1.04 15.39 -6.73
C TYR A 470 -0.24 16.15 -6.34
N GLY A 471 -0.16 17.48 -6.18
CA GLY A 471 -1.31 18.35 -5.87
C GLY A 471 -1.89 18.15 -4.46
N THR A 472 -1.25 17.34 -3.60
CA THR A 472 -1.71 17.06 -2.24
C THR A 472 -0.54 17.05 -1.26
N GLY A 473 -0.84 17.34 0.02
CA GLY A 473 0.12 17.17 1.12
C GLY A 473 0.13 15.77 1.72
N ASP A 474 -0.74 14.88 1.26
CA ASP A 474 -0.84 13.51 1.76
C ASP A 474 0.42 12.71 1.46
N ILE A 475 0.83 11.88 2.41
CA ILE A 475 1.93 10.94 2.21
C ILE A 475 1.37 9.66 1.55
N TYR A 476 2.05 9.19 0.50
CA TYR A 476 1.72 7.95 -0.19
C TYR A 476 2.79 6.90 0.12
N GLY A 477 2.59 6.19 1.23
CA GLY A 477 3.43 5.11 1.72
C GLY A 477 2.62 4.24 2.68
N MET A 478 3.01 2.99 2.84
CA MET A 478 2.31 2.06 3.73
C MET A 478 2.53 2.45 5.19
N HIS A 479 1.48 2.38 6.00
CA HIS A 479 1.66 2.28 7.44
C HIS A 479 2.19 0.89 7.80
N TRP A 480 3.00 0.78 8.84
CA TRP A 480 3.73 -0.47 9.07
C TRP A 480 2.92 -1.59 9.70
N LEU A 481 1.84 -1.28 10.49
CA LEU A 481 1.14 -2.25 11.33
C LEU A 481 -0.38 -2.00 11.38
N MET A 482 -1.16 -3.07 11.25
CA MET A 482 -2.61 -3.04 11.41
C MET A 482 -3.10 -4.24 12.23
N ASP A 483 -4.05 -4.01 13.11
CA ASP A 483 -4.88 -5.03 13.74
C ASP A 483 -6.05 -5.37 12.81
N VAL A 484 -5.93 -6.49 12.07
CA VAL A 484 -6.86 -6.81 10.98
C VAL A 484 -8.24 -7.14 11.50
N ASP A 485 -8.32 -7.90 12.58
CA ASP A 485 -9.58 -8.33 13.20
C ASP A 485 -10.11 -7.33 14.23
N ASN A 486 -9.40 -6.22 14.45
CA ASN A 486 -9.70 -5.22 15.47
C ASN A 486 -9.75 -5.83 16.89
N THR A 487 -8.83 -6.70 17.18
CA THR A 487 -8.73 -7.45 18.44
C THR A 487 -8.56 -6.53 19.65
N TYR A 488 -7.82 -5.44 19.49
CA TYR A 488 -7.67 -4.40 20.51
C TYR A 488 -8.88 -3.49 20.64
N GLY A 489 -9.80 -3.47 19.65
CA GLY A 489 -11.00 -2.66 19.68
C GLY A 489 -10.77 -1.17 19.41
N PHE A 490 -9.64 -0.76 18.84
CA PHE A 490 -9.38 0.65 18.51
C PHE A 490 -10.29 1.14 17.38
N GLY A 491 -10.56 0.29 16.40
CA GLY A 491 -11.20 0.68 15.14
C GLY A 491 -10.33 1.62 14.30
N ARG A 492 -10.73 1.84 13.05
CA ARG A 492 -10.03 2.78 12.17
C ARG A 492 -10.22 4.20 12.69
N CYS A 493 -9.13 4.87 12.96
CA CYS A 493 -9.10 6.21 13.56
C CYS A 493 -9.98 6.36 14.82
N GLY A 494 -9.97 5.36 15.70
CA GLY A 494 -10.59 5.43 17.02
C GLY A 494 -12.12 5.27 17.07
N ASP A 495 -12.76 4.80 16.00
CA ASP A 495 -14.22 4.56 15.96
C ASP A 495 -14.66 3.31 16.76
N GLY A 496 -13.71 2.45 17.14
CA GLY A 496 -13.91 1.26 17.97
C GLY A 496 -14.41 0.03 17.19
N THR A 497 -14.80 0.14 15.94
CA THR A 497 -15.55 -0.90 15.23
C THR A 497 -15.04 -1.22 13.84
N THR A 498 -14.56 -0.24 13.09
CA THR A 498 -14.10 -0.44 11.72
C THR A 498 -12.79 -1.21 11.67
N LYS A 499 -12.73 -2.23 10.83
CA LYS A 499 -11.55 -3.06 10.62
C LYS A 499 -11.20 -3.15 9.13
N PRO A 500 -9.92 -3.39 8.80
CA PRO A 500 -8.74 -3.39 9.68
C PRO A 500 -8.46 -2.03 10.35
N ALA A 501 -7.89 -2.07 11.56
CA ALA A 501 -7.56 -0.88 12.36
C ALA A 501 -6.07 -0.53 12.26
N TYR A 502 -5.73 0.74 12.05
CA TYR A 502 -4.34 1.18 12.16
C TYR A 502 -3.89 1.22 13.62
N ILE A 503 -2.79 0.55 13.93
CA ILE A 503 -2.17 0.58 15.25
C ILE A 503 -0.67 0.86 15.15
N ASN A 504 -0.07 1.24 16.26
CA ASN A 504 1.37 1.34 16.45
C ASN A 504 1.77 0.61 17.72
N THR A 505 2.97 0.04 17.74
CA THR A 505 3.69 -0.34 18.95
C THR A 505 5.08 0.27 18.89
N PHE A 506 5.64 0.66 20.05
CA PHE A 506 6.94 1.32 20.10
C PHE A 506 7.76 0.77 21.25
N GLN A 507 8.98 0.33 20.97
CA GLN A 507 9.97 0.05 21.99
C GLN A 507 10.41 1.36 22.64
N ARG A 508 10.31 1.46 23.98
CA ARG A 508 10.70 2.64 24.75
C ARG A 508 12.10 2.49 25.33
N GLY A 509 13.07 2.33 24.46
CA GLY A 509 14.47 2.17 24.82
C GLY A 509 14.98 0.73 24.77
N THR A 510 16.27 0.56 24.98
CA THR A 510 17.01 -0.69 24.78
C THR A 510 16.67 -1.78 25.78
N GLN A 511 16.04 -1.42 26.90
CA GLN A 511 15.66 -2.34 27.96
C GLN A 511 14.25 -2.91 27.82
N GLU A 512 13.45 -2.40 26.91
CA GLU A 512 12.11 -2.90 26.64
C GLU A 512 12.13 -3.81 25.44
N SER A 513 11.51 -4.99 25.53
CA SER A 513 11.38 -5.91 24.42
C SER A 513 10.50 -5.35 23.30
N VAL A 514 10.81 -5.65 22.06
CA VAL A 514 10.03 -5.18 20.90
C VAL A 514 8.59 -5.69 20.89
N TRP A 515 8.32 -6.84 21.49
CA TRP A 515 6.96 -7.42 21.61
C TRP A 515 6.26 -7.11 22.93
N GLU A 516 6.99 -6.63 23.95
CA GLU A 516 6.43 -6.22 25.24
C GLU A 516 6.11 -4.72 25.28
N THR A 517 5.51 -4.22 24.24
CA THR A 517 5.13 -2.81 24.06
C THR A 517 3.63 -2.62 24.29
N VAL A 518 3.19 -1.38 24.40
CA VAL A 518 1.78 -1.02 24.51
C VAL A 518 1.25 -0.68 23.12
N PRO A 519 0.28 -1.43 22.59
CA PRO A 519 -0.38 -1.07 21.35
C PRO A 519 -1.09 0.28 21.48
N GLN A 520 -1.00 1.08 20.44
CA GLN A 520 -1.54 2.43 20.41
C GLN A 520 -2.35 2.66 19.14
N PRO A 521 -3.46 3.39 19.17
CA PRO A 521 -4.18 3.76 17.97
C PRO A 521 -3.38 4.77 17.14
N SER A 522 -3.52 4.71 15.83
CA SER A 522 -2.96 5.74 14.96
C SER A 522 -3.67 7.09 15.07
N CYS A 523 -4.93 7.10 15.49
CA CYS A 523 -5.65 8.32 15.83
C CYS A 523 -5.87 8.38 17.35
N ASP A 524 -5.11 9.23 18.03
CA ASP A 524 -5.21 9.40 19.47
C ASP A 524 -6.11 10.58 19.82
N THR A 525 -7.24 10.27 20.41
CA THR A 525 -8.20 11.26 20.94
C THR A 525 -8.10 11.44 22.44
N PHE A 526 -7.15 10.74 23.09
CA PHE A 526 -6.95 10.71 24.56
C PHE A 526 -8.20 10.24 25.33
N LYS A 527 -9.03 9.43 24.68
CA LYS A 527 -10.25 8.89 25.26
C LYS A 527 -9.97 7.84 26.34
N HIS A 528 -8.88 7.10 26.20
CA HIS A 528 -8.49 5.99 27.07
C HIS A 528 -7.10 6.23 27.63
N GLY A 529 -6.85 5.78 28.85
CA GLY A 529 -5.54 5.90 29.47
C GLY A 529 -5.37 7.11 30.38
N GLY A 530 -4.13 7.52 30.61
CA GLY A 530 -3.77 8.65 31.46
C GLY A 530 -3.88 10.02 30.76
N GLN A 531 -3.19 11.02 31.33
CA GLN A 531 -3.22 12.41 30.82
C GLN A 531 -2.83 12.52 29.32
N TYR A 532 -1.97 11.64 28.85
CA TYR A 532 -1.46 11.64 27.47
C TYR A 532 -2.03 10.49 26.62
N GLY A 533 -3.19 9.96 27.00
CA GLY A 533 -3.80 8.84 26.33
C GLY A 533 -3.11 7.52 26.68
N TYR A 534 -2.84 6.70 25.65
CA TYR A 534 -1.99 5.51 25.78
C TYR A 534 -0.54 5.94 26.00
N LEU A 535 0.30 5.10 26.62
CA LEU A 535 1.70 5.41 26.97
C LEU A 535 2.55 5.86 25.75
N ASP A 536 2.31 7.07 25.29
CA ASP A 536 2.97 7.63 24.11
C ASP A 536 4.46 7.88 24.38
N LEU A 537 5.27 7.83 23.32
CA LEU A 537 6.71 8.11 23.39
C LEU A 537 7.01 9.59 23.65
N PHE A 538 6.20 10.46 23.04
CA PHE A 538 6.44 11.89 23.03
C PHE A 538 5.21 12.69 23.37
N VAL A 539 5.40 13.80 24.09
CA VAL A 539 4.37 14.78 24.38
C VAL A 539 4.76 16.15 23.86
N LYS A 540 3.80 16.90 23.35
CA LYS A 540 4.04 18.21 22.74
C LYS A 540 4.57 19.22 23.76
N ASP A 541 3.93 19.28 24.93
CA ASP A 541 4.24 20.23 26.00
C ASP A 541 3.68 19.72 27.34
N THR A 542 3.78 20.53 28.37
CA THR A 542 3.19 20.25 29.70
C THR A 542 1.71 20.59 29.82
N GLY A 543 1.10 21.12 28.75
CA GLY A 543 -0.32 21.45 28.66
C GLY A 543 -1.21 20.25 28.32
N ALA A 544 -2.45 20.51 27.98
CA ALA A 544 -3.35 19.47 27.48
C ALA A 544 -2.83 18.94 26.13
N PRO A 545 -2.71 17.61 25.97
CA PRO A 545 -2.23 17.04 24.73
C PRO A 545 -3.22 17.31 23.59
N ALA A 546 -2.68 17.60 22.40
CA ALA A 546 -3.50 17.79 21.21
C ALA A 546 -3.89 16.43 20.61
N LYS A 547 -5.18 16.26 20.30
CA LYS A 547 -5.66 15.10 19.53
C LYS A 547 -4.94 15.04 18.19
N GLN A 548 -4.42 13.87 17.84
CA GLN A 548 -3.56 13.70 16.67
C GLN A 548 -3.81 12.38 15.95
N TRP A 549 -3.47 12.37 14.67
CA TRP A 549 -3.25 11.18 13.89
C TRP A 549 -1.74 11.05 13.62
N LYS A 550 -1.25 9.81 13.52
CA LYS A 550 0.17 9.52 13.26
C LYS A 550 0.33 8.17 12.57
N TYR A 551 1.23 8.13 11.61
CA TYR A 551 1.58 6.94 10.86
C TYR A 551 3.10 6.79 10.80
N THR A 552 3.54 5.55 10.70
CA THR A 552 4.95 5.17 10.56
C THR A 552 5.08 4.24 9.37
N ASN A 553 6.05 4.48 8.53
CA ASN A 553 6.38 3.65 7.38
C ASN A 553 7.62 2.79 7.71
N ALA A 554 7.61 1.54 7.27
CA ALA A 554 8.77 0.67 7.22
C ALA A 554 9.33 0.68 5.78
N PRO A 555 10.42 1.43 5.52
CA PRO A 555 10.86 1.72 4.16
C PRO A 555 11.26 0.52 3.32
N ASP A 556 11.71 -0.57 3.95
CA ASP A 556 12.08 -1.79 3.26
C ASP A 556 10.88 -2.47 2.59
N ALA A 557 9.68 -2.35 3.19
CA ALA A 557 8.45 -2.90 2.63
C ALA A 557 8.00 -2.12 1.39
N ASP A 558 8.01 -0.78 1.44
CA ASP A 558 7.72 0.06 0.27
C ASP A 558 8.75 -0.15 -0.84
N ALA A 559 10.03 -0.28 -0.49
CA ALA A 559 11.09 -0.59 -1.45
C ALA A 559 10.89 -1.98 -2.09
N ARG A 560 10.43 -2.99 -1.31
CA ARG A 560 10.09 -4.33 -1.82
C ARG A 560 8.87 -4.27 -2.75
N ALA A 561 7.88 -3.43 -2.46
CA ALA A 561 6.73 -3.22 -3.35
C ALA A 561 7.17 -2.61 -4.70
N VAL A 562 8.10 -1.65 -4.69
CA VAL A 562 8.73 -1.11 -5.92
C VAL A 562 9.51 -2.19 -6.67
N GLN A 563 10.26 -3.03 -5.96
CA GLN A 563 11.00 -4.16 -6.54
C GLN A 563 10.05 -5.18 -7.20
N ALA A 564 8.95 -5.52 -6.53
CA ALA A 564 7.89 -6.39 -7.08
C ALA A 564 7.26 -5.80 -8.35
N ALA A 565 6.99 -4.49 -8.34
CA ALA A 565 6.47 -3.78 -9.50
C ALA A 565 7.45 -3.77 -10.69
N TYR A 566 8.75 -3.67 -10.43
CA TYR A 566 9.78 -3.81 -11.48
C TYR A 566 9.72 -5.18 -12.14
N TRP A 567 9.63 -6.24 -11.36
CA TRP A 567 9.55 -7.60 -11.89
C TRP A 567 8.24 -7.84 -12.64
N ALA A 568 7.11 -7.36 -12.10
CA ALA A 568 5.82 -7.44 -12.78
C ALA A 568 5.87 -6.77 -14.16
N LEU A 569 6.42 -5.54 -14.23
CA LEU A 569 6.60 -4.84 -15.51
C LEU A 569 7.51 -5.59 -16.47
N THR A 570 8.63 -6.11 -15.96
CA THR A 570 9.63 -6.83 -16.77
C THR A 570 9.02 -8.10 -17.38
N TRP A 571 8.30 -8.88 -16.59
CA TRP A 571 7.67 -10.11 -17.07
C TRP A 571 6.44 -9.83 -17.94
N ALA A 572 5.62 -8.84 -17.61
CA ALA A 572 4.51 -8.41 -18.44
C ALA A 572 4.99 -7.91 -19.83
N LYS A 573 6.12 -7.19 -19.88
CA LYS A 573 6.76 -6.82 -21.17
C LYS A 573 7.18 -8.03 -21.98
N ALA A 574 7.79 -9.03 -21.35
CA ALA A 574 8.19 -10.26 -22.01
C ALA A 574 6.98 -11.04 -22.58
N GLN A 575 5.82 -10.89 -21.95
CA GLN A 575 4.55 -11.50 -22.37
C GLN A 575 3.72 -10.60 -23.32
N ASN A 576 4.18 -9.41 -23.68
CA ASN A 576 3.44 -8.36 -24.41
C ASN A 576 2.16 -7.89 -23.69
N LYS A 577 2.15 -7.95 -22.36
CA LYS A 577 1.04 -7.56 -21.46
C LYS A 577 1.36 -6.36 -20.57
N GLN A 578 2.33 -5.52 -20.95
CA GLN A 578 2.74 -4.36 -20.15
C GLN A 578 1.58 -3.37 -19.88
N ALA A 579 0.58 -3.32 -20.75
CA ALA A 579 -0.60 -2.50 -20.56
C ALA A 579 -1.42 -2.93 -19.34
N ASP A 580 -1.44 -4.23 -19.05
CA ASP A 580 -2.24 -4.80 -17.95
C ASP A 580 -1.75 -4.34 -16.57
N VAL A 581 -0.47 -3.96 -16.45
CA VAL A 581 0.13 -3.51 -15.18
C VAL A 581 0.44 -2.01 -15.14
N ALA A 582 0.29 -1.28 -16.24
CA ALA A 582 0.79 0.09 -16.40
C ALA A 582 0.28 1.06 -15.31
N ALA A 583 -0.99 0.97 -14.92
CA ALA A 583 -1.56 1.83 -13.89
C ALA A 583 -0.91 1.57 -12.51
N THR A 584 -0.68 0.31 -12.17
CA THR A 584 -0.02 -0.09 -10.92
C THR A 584 1.44 0.34 -10.90
N ILE A 585 2.14 0.23 -12.04
CA ILE A 585 3.53 0.70 -12.16
C ILE A 585 3.66 2.20 -11.92
N THR A 586 2.72 3.00 -12.41
CA THR A 586 2.69 4.45 -12.13
C THR A 586 2.54 4.75 -10.63
N LYS A 587 1.75 3.95 -9.93
CA LYS A 587 1.58 4.06 -8.47
C LYS A 587 2.85 3.64 -7.72
N ALA A 588 3.55 2.62 -8.20
CA ALA A 588 4.85 2.20 -7.63
C ALA A 588 5.92 3.31 -7.81
N ALA A 589 5.94 3.99 -8.95
CA ALA A 589 6.79 5.16 -9.17
C ALA A 589 6.47 6.29 -8.17
N LYS A 590 5.19 6.55 -7.90
CA LYS A 590 4.75 7.50 -6.87
C LYS A 590 5.20 7.07 -5.48
N MET A 591 5.07 5.80 -5.11
CA MET A 591 5.56 5.26 -3.84
C MET A 591 7.07 5.49 -3.70
N GLY A 592 7.86 5.21 -4.74
CA GLY A 592 9.29 5.51 -4.78
C GLY A 592 9.63 6.99 -4.59
N ASP A 593 8.75 7.91 -4.98
CA ASP A 593 8.95 9.34 -4.75
C ASP A 593 8.81 9.70 -3.26
N TYR A 594 7.79 9.18 -2.57
CA TYR A 594 7.56 9.41 -1.14
C TYR A 594 8.55 8.64 -0.25
N LEU A 595 9.01 7.46 -0.67
CA LEU A 595 10.01 6.65 0.04
C LEU A 595 11.33 7.41 0.29
N ARG A 596 11.60 8.48 -0.45
CA ARG A 596 12.75 9.37 -0.20
C ARG A 596 12.77 9.99 1.20
N TYR A 597 11.63 10.06 1.92
CA TYR A 597 11.63 10.49 3.33
C TYR A 597 12.53 9.62 4.21
N ALA A 598 12.71 8.35 3.86
CA ALA A 598 13.64 7.45 4.54
C ALA A 598 15.12 7.84 4.39
N MET A 599 15.47 8.78 3.49
CA MET A 599 16.85 9.17 3.23
C MET A 599 17.36 10.32 4.13
N PHE A 600 16.53 10.81 5.06
CA PHE A 600 16.83 12.00 5.83
C PHE A 600 16.95 11.72 7.32
N ASP A 601 17.83 12.47 7.98
CA ASP A 601 17.93 12.51 9.43
C ASP A 601 16.56 12.76 10.09
N LYS A 602 16.35 12.20 11.28
CA LYS A 602 15.06 12.23 12.00
C LYS A 602 14.47 13.64 12.10
N TYR A 603 15.31 14.61 12.44
CA TYR A 603 14.91 16.01 12.61
C TYR A 603 15.50 16.93 11.53
N PHE A 604 15.85 16.36 10.37
CA PHE A 604 16.49 17.08 9.27
C PHE A 604 17.75 17.84 9.69
N LYS A 605 18.50 17.29 10.65
CA LYS A 605 19.80 17.82 11.00
C LYS A 605 20.85 17.49 9.95
N LYS A 606 21.86 18.31 9.87
CA LYS A 606 22.98 18.10 8.93
C LYS A 606 23.66 16.75 9.21
N ILE A 607 23.93 15.98 8.15
CA ILE A 607 24.63 14.71 8.25
C ILE A 607 26.12 14.93 8.48
N GLY A 608 26.64 14.15 9.41
CA GLY A 608 28.06 13.99 9.66
C GLY A 608 28.56 14.65 10.92
N ASN A 609 29.20 13.85 11.78
CA ASN A 609 29.80 14.26 13.05
C ASN A 609 28.82 15.01 13.96
N CYS A 610 27.58 14.60 13.98
CA CYS A 610 26.49 15.25 14.71
C CYS A 610 26.55 14.84 16.19
N VAL A 611 27.06 15.73 17.04
CA VAL A 611 27.22 15.52 18.48
C VAL A 611 26.62 16.70 19.24
N GLY A 612 25.76 16.37 20.23
CA GLY A 612 25.01 17.35 21.04
C GLY A 612 23.76 17.86 20.33
N ALA A 613 22.58 17.51 20.83
CA ALA A 613 21.31 17.86 20.20
C ALA A 613 21.17 19.37 19.91
N SER A 614 21.64 20.23 20.81
CA SER A 614 21.60 21.69 20.66
C SER A 614 22.71 22.27 19.78
N THR A 615 23.82 21.55 19.62
CA THR A 615 25.02 22.03 18.88
C THR A 615 25.06 21.46 17.47
N CYS A 616 24.46 20.29 17.25
CA CYS A 616 24.30 19.71 15.92
C CYS A 616 23.39 20.60 15.07
N ALA A 617 23.94 21.11 13.98
CA ALA A 617 23.26 22.10 13.15
C ALA A 617 21.97 21.58 12.52
N ALA A 618 20.98 22.46 12.43
CA ALA A 618 19.83 22.25 11.55
C ALA A 618 20.32 22.13 10.10
N GLY A 619 19.77 21.17 9.38
CA GLY A 619 20.07 20.97 7.96
C GLY A 619 19.38 22.01 7.08
N SER A 620 19.92 22.21 5.88
CA SER A 620 19.36 23.05 4.85
C SER A 620 19.31 22.26 3.54
N GLY A 621 18.11 22.09 2.97
CA GLY A 621 17.91 21.31 1.75
C GLY A 621 18.39 19.87 1.91
N LYS A 622 19.26 19.40 1.03
CA LYS A 622 19.73 18.02 0.98
C LYS A 622 20.94 17.70 1.86
N ASP A 623 21.47 18.62 2.67
CA ASP A 623 22.59 18.33 3.55
C ASP A 623 22.19 17.52 4.81
N SER A 624 20.89 17.35 5.02
CA SER A 624 20.32 16.43 6.00
C SER A 624 20.03 15.02 5.44
N ALA A 625 20.39 14.76 4.17
CA ALA A 625 20.18 13.47 3.54
C ALA A 625 21.42 12.58 3.68
N HIS A 626 21.24 11.41 4.29
CA HIS A 626 22.25 10.34 4.32
C HIS A 626 22.18 9.44 3.07
N TYR A 627 21.10 9.49 2.31
CA TYR A 627 20.87 8.72 1.08
C TYR A 627 20.83 7.19 1.28
N LEU A 628 20.59 6.72 2.50
CA LEU A 628 20.30 5.33 2.83
C LEU A 628 18.82 5.18 3.09
N LEU A 629 18.28 3.94 3.08
CA LEU A 629 16.97 3.67 3.63
C LEU A 629 17.10 3.46 5.13
N SER A 630 16.53 4.36 5.90
CA SER A 630 16.55 4.28 7.36
C SER A 630 15.51 3.27 7.87
N TRP A 631 15.50 3.03 9.17
CA TRP A 631 14.57 2.11 9.82
C TRP A 631 13.10 2.49 9.61
N TYR A 632 12.79 3.77 9.70
CA TYR A 632 11.44 4.29 9.49
C TYR A 632 11.48 5.74 8.98
N TYR A 633 10.34 6.21 8.51
CA TYR A 633 9.96 7.60 8.54
C TYR A 633 8.54 7.72 9.08
N ALA A 634 8.18 8.84 9.70
CA ALA A 634 6.88 9.00 10.32
C ALA A 634 6.30 10.39 10.03
N TRP A 635 4.97 10.44 10.04
CA TRP A 635 4.25 11.69 9.86
C TRP A 635 2.97 11.70 10.69
N GLY A 636 2.52 12.90 11.02
CA GLY A 636 1.31 13.08 11.80
C GLY A 636 0.80 14.51 11.73
N GLY A 637 -0.33 14.74 12.33
CA GLY A 637 -0.96 16.05 12.35
C GLY A 637 -2.16 16.12 13.26
N ALA A 638 -2.83 17.27 13.26
CA ALA A 638 -4.03 17.48 14.03
C ALA A 638 -5.14 16.52 13.59
N TYR A 639 -5.78 15.86 14.54
CA TYR A 639 -6.95 15.02 14.30
C TYR A 639 -8.14 15.86 13.79
N ASP A 640 -8.30 17.05 14.35
CA ASP A 640 -9.33 18.00 13.93
C ASP A 640 -8.84 18.80 12.72
N ALA A 641 -9.53 18.67 11.59
CA ALA A 641 -9.20 19.37 10.35
C ALA A 641 -9.26 20.92 10.46
N SER A 642 -9.92 21.46 11.48
CA SER A 642 -9.90 22.90 11.76
C SER A 642 -8.56 23.40 12.32
N GLN A 643 -7.73 22.51 12.85
CA GLN A 643 -6.36 22.78 13.27
C GLN A 643 -5.43 22.77 12.06
N ASN A 644 -4.42 23.62 12.07
CA ASN A 644 -3.54 23.79 10.90
C ASN A 644 -2.09 23.44 11.24
N TRP A 645 -1.86 22.19 11.63
CA TRP A 645 -0.50 21.68 11.84
C TRP A 645 -0.36 20.22 11.43
N SER A 646 0.81 19.91 10.92
CA SER A 646 1.29 18.55 10.65
C SER A 646 2.81 18.51 10.82
N TRP A 647 3.36 17.33 10.95
CA TRP A 647 4.81 17.10 11.04
C TRP A 647 5.22 15.88 10.24
N ARG A 648 6.48 15.86 9.83
CA ARG A 648 7.15 14.73 9.22
C ARG A 648 8.54 14.60 9.80
N ILE A 649 9.00 13.38 9.98
CA ILE A 649 10.36 13.06 10.43
C ILE A 649 10.92 11.92 9.60
N GLY A 650 12.25 11.93 9.38
CA GLY A 650 12.99 10.76 8.91
C GLY A 650 13.39 9.86 10.08
N SER A 651 14.49 9.14 9.92
CA SER A 651 15.20 8.44 10.99
C SER A 651 16.70 8.62 10.81
N SER A 652 17.41 8.80 11.92
CA SER A 652 18.88 8.92 11.93
C SER A 652 19.57 7.56 11.89
N HIS A 653 18.82 6.47 12.06
CA HIS A 653 19.35 5.11 12.22
C HIS A 653 19.21 4.33 10.91
N ASN A 654 20.32 3.81 10.41
CA ASN A 654 20.40 3.06 9.16
C ASN A 654 21.02 1.69 9.42
N HIS A 655 20.27 0.63 9.13
CA HIS A 655 20.71 -0.75 9.21
C HIS A 655 20.84 -1.35 7.80
N PHE A 656 21.79 -2.28 7.59
CA PHE A 656 21.98 -2.91 6.29
C PHE A 656 20.73 -3.68 5.82
N GLY A 657 19.96 -4.28 6.74
CA GLY A 657 18.76 -5.06 6.46
C GLY A 657 17.64 -4.28 5.77
N TYR A 658 17.62 -2.95 5.93
CA TYR A 658 16.59 -2.08 5.33
C TYR A 658 16.97 -1.54 3.94
N GLN A 659 18.22 -1.69 3.51
CA GLN A 659 18.67 -1.20 2.21
C GLN A 659 18.09 -2.01 1.05
N ASN A 660 17.73 -1.35 -0.04
CA ASN A 660 17.28 -1.99 -1.27
C ASN A 660 17.89 -1.29 -2.50
N PRO A 661 19.15 -1.60 -2.83
CA PRO A 661 19.80 -0.99 -3.99
C PRO A 661 19.18 -1.45 -5.32
N PHE A 662 18.46 -2.59 -5.36
CA PHE A 662 17.72 -3.00 -6.54
C PHE A 662 16.54 -2.05 -6.84
N ALA A 663 15.74 -1.71 -5.83
CA ALA A 663 14.66 -0.72 -5.99
C ALA A 663 15.21 0.65 -6.40
N ALA A 664 16.32 1.10 -5.78
CA ALA A 664 16.99 2.34 -6.16
C ALA A 664 17.45 2.34 -7.62
N TRP A 665 18.02 1.22 -8.10
CA TRP A 665 18.38 1.06 -9.49
C TRP A 665 17.15 1.05 -10.41
N ALA A 666 16.09 0.34 -10.05
CA ALA A 666 14.86 0.26 -10.83
C ALA A 666 14.20 1.64 -11.02
N LEU A 667 14.10 2.44 -9.95
CA LEU A 667 13.54 3.80 -9.97
C LEU A 667 14.35 4.78 -10.84
N THR A 668 15.62 4.50 -11.11
CA THR A 668 16.48 5.38 -11.92
C THR A 668 16.63 4.90 -13.37
N ASN A 669 16.55 3.58 -13.61
CA ASN A 669 16.88 3.00 -14.91
C ASN A 669 15.67 2.47 -15.68
N THR A 670 14.49 2.34 -15.05
CA THR A 670 13.27 1.87 -15.71
C THR A 670 12.37 3.06 -16.01
N PRO A 671 12.16 3.42 -17.29
CA PRO A 671 11.44 4.67 -17.65
C PRO A 671 10.07 4.79 -16.98
N GLU A 672 9.29 3.70 -16.91
CA GLU A 672 7.93 3.68 -16.37
C GLU A 672 7.88 3.74 -14.82
N LEU A 673 8.99 3.43 -14.15
CA LEU A 673 9.12 3.51 -12.70
C LEU A 673 9.80 4.78 -12.21
N LYS A 674 10.23 5.67 -13.12
CA LYS A 674 10.86 6.93 -12.70
C LYS A 674 9.87 7.80 -11.93
N PRO A 675 10.21 8.20 -10.68
CA PRO A 675 9.40 9.14 -9.92
C PRO A 675 9.25 10.48 -10.64
N GLN A 676 8.14 11.17 -10.38
CA GLN A 676 7.78 12.39 -11.13
C GLN A 676 8.42 13.67 -10.56
N SER A 677 8.82 13.68 -9.30
CA SER A 677 9.43 14.85 -8.67
C SER A 677 10.78 15.20 -9.31
N SER A 678 11.06 16.48 -9.43
CA SER A 678 12.19 17.00 -10.20
C SER A 678 13.56 16.55 -9.70
N THR A 679 13.73 16.31 -8.38
CA THR A 679 15.00 15.88 -7.79
C THR A 679 15.07 14.36 -7.54
N ALA A 680 13.99 13.63 -7.71
CA ALA A 680 13.86 12.24 -7.25
C ALA A 680 14.86 11.29 -7.92
N VAL A 681 15.03 11.39 -9.24
CA VAL A 681 15.99 10.53 -9.96
C VAL A 681 17.43 10.79 -9.50
N ALA A 682 17.79 12.05 -9.22
CA ALA A 682 19.11 12.37 -8.70
C ALA A 682 19.31 11.84 -7.26
N ASP A 683 18.29 11.94 -6.40
CA ASP A 683 18.32 11.39 -5.05
C ASP A 683 18.50 9.87 -5.07
N TRP A 684 17.73 9.17 -5.90
CA TRP A 684 17.82 7.71 -6.04
C TRP A 684 19.14 7.24 -6.67
N THR A 685 19.69 8.00 -7.63
CA THR A 685 20.99 7.69 -8.21
C THR A 685 22.08 7.74 -7.13
N LYS A 686 22.05 8.77 -6.28
CA LYS A 686 22.99 8.89 -5.18
C LYS A 686 22.73 7.84 -4.10
N SER A 687 21.47 7.52 -3.82
CA SER A 687 21.09 6.47 -2.89
C SER A 687 21.57 5.10 -3.34
N PHE A 688 21.42 4.77 -4.62
CA PHE A 688 21.91 3.52 -5.20
C PHE A 688 23.41 3.30 -4.92
N GLU A 689 24.23 4.30 -5.23
CA GLU A 689 25.68 4.22 -4.95
C GLU A 689 25.97 4.16 -3.46
N ARG A 690 25.29 4.99 -2.65
CA ARG A 690 25.46 5.04 -1.21
C ARG A 690 25.13 3.71 -0.52
N GLN A 691 24.07 3.05 -0.93
CA GLN A 691 23.67 1.75 -0.40
C GLN A 691 24.70 0.66 -0.71
N LEU A 692 25.25 0.61 -1.93
CA LEU A 692 26.30 -0.34 -2.29
C LEU A 692 27.62 -0.08 -1.55
N GLU A 693 27.97 1.19 -1.32
CA GLU A 693 29.10 1.57 -0.49
C GLU A 693 28.89 1.16 0.97
N PHE A 694 27.66 1.28 1.46
CA PHE A 694 27.29 0.92 2.81
C PHE A 694 27.45 -0.58 3.06
N TYR A 695 26.96 -1.43 2.15
CA TYR A 695 27.20 -2.87 2.21
C TYR A 695 28.71 -3.20 2.18
N THR A 696 29.46 -2.54 1.31
CA THR A 696 30.92 -2.74 1.21
C THR A 696 31.61 -2.37 2.52
N TRP A 697 31.16 -1.28 3.14
CA TRP A 697 31.71 -0.82 4.43
C TRP A 697 31.41 -1.78 5.59
N LEU A 698 30.19 -2.38 5.59
CA LEU A 698 29.71 -3.25 6.67
C LEU A 698 30.07 -4.74 6.47
N GLN A 699 30.69 -5.11 5.34
CA GLN A 699 31.04 -6.51 5.10
C GLN A 699 32.22 -6.95 5.94
N SER A 700 32.03 -7.93 6.83
CA SER A 700 33.06 -8.50 7.72
C SER A 700 34.19 -9.19 6.96
N ALA A 701 35.26 -9.54 7.66
CA ALA A 701 36.39 -10.29 7.08
C ALA A 701 35.96 -11.64 6.52
N GLU A 702 34.99 -12.31 7.11
CA GLU A 702 34.47 -13.62 6.69
C GLU A 702 33.45 -13.51 5.56
N GLY A 703 32.65 -12.44 5.52
CA GLY A 703 31.66 -12.22 4.45
C GLY A 703 30.29 -11.72 4.89
N GLY A 704 29.89 -11.93 6.15
CA GLY A 704 28.62 -11.41 6.68
C GLY A 704 28.60 -9.90 6.74
N ILE A 705 27.40 -9.31 6.79
CA ILE A 705 27.20 -7.85 6.83
C ILE A 705 26.75 -7.44 8.23
N ALA A 706 27.35 -6.43 8.83
CA ALA A 706 27.19 -6.11 10.24
C ALA A 706 26.66 -4.70 10.53
N GLY A 707 25.56 -4.61 11.27
CA GLY A 707 25.13 -3.38 11.90
C GLY A 707 24.70 -2.28 10.94
N GLY A 708 25.07 -1.06 11.28
CA GLY A 708 24.71 0.09 10.51
C GLY A 708 25.43 1.37 10.89
N ALA A 709 24.76 2.49 10.65
CA ALA A 709 25.28 3.82 10.99
C ALA A 709 24.17 4.73 11.48
N THR A 710 24.51 5.59 12.46
CA THR A 710 23.57 6.57 12.97
C THR A 710 24.16 7.98 12.94
N ASN A 711 23.31 8.96 12.61
CA ASN A 711 23.62 10.39 12.79
C ASN A 711 23.24 10.88 14.20
N SER A 712 22.49 10.07 14.95
CA SER A 712 22.00 10.37 16.29
C SER A 712 22.39 9.27 17.27
N TRP A 713 23.60 9.35 17.81
CA TRP A 713 24.06 8.36 18.80
C TRP A 713 23.09 8.33 20.00
N ASP A 714 22.71 7.14 20.45
CA ASP A 714 21.68 6.88 21.49
C ASP A 714 20.35 7.64 21.25
N GLY A 715 19.96 7.88 19.99
CA GLY A 715 18.72 8.60 19.65
C GLY A 715 18.67 10.07 20.15
N SER A 716 19.68 10.54 20.83
CA SER A 716 19.75 11.87 21.45
C SER A 716 20.90 12.76 20.95
N TYR A 717 21.62 12.33 19.89
CA TYR A 717 22.83 12.94 19.39
C TYR A 717 23.95 13.02 20.44
N ALA A 718 24.04 12.01 21.30
CA ALA A 718 25.06 11.91 22.33
C ALA A 718 26.48 11.75 21.71
N GLN A 719 27.49 11.90 22.55
CA GLN A 719 28.88 11.63 22.16
C GLN A 719 29.10 10.12 22.08
N PRO A 720 29.45 9.54 20.90
CA PRO A 720 29.80 8.13 20.82
C PRO A 720 31.10 7.81 21.54
N PRO A 721 31.40 6.54 21.82
CA PRO A 721 32.69 6.10 22.35
C PRO A 721 33.86 6.61 21.51
N ALA A 722 35.00 6.90 22.16
CA ALA A 722 36.18 7.33 21.46
C ALA A 722 36.69 6.27 20.49
N GLY A 723 36.98 6.64 19.26
CA GLY A 723 37.41 5.71 18.22
C GLY A 723 36.29 5.02 17.43
N THR A 724 35.04 5.36 17.65
CA THR A 724 33.95 4.90 16.82
C THR A 724 34.15 5.32 15.36
N SER A 725 34.13 4.34 14.45
CA SER A 725 34.33 4.58 13.02
C SER A 725 33.10 5.27 12.40
N THR A 726 33.29 5.88 11.24
CA THR A 726 32.20 6.62 10.61
C THR A 726 32.02 6.27 9.13
N PHE A 727 30.74 6.35 8.68
CA PHE A 727 30.34 6.31 7.28
C PHE A 727 29.76 7.68 6.89
N TYR A 728 30.50 8.43 6.09
CA TYR A 728 30.15 9.83 5.76
C TYR A 728 29.87 10.70 7.00
N GLY A 729 30.56 10.41 8.12
CA GLY A 729 30.40 11.11 9.39
C GLY A 729 29.23 10.61 10.26
N MET A 730 28.45 9.66 9.83
CA MET A 730 27.52 8.90 10.69
C MET A 730 28.31 7.83 11.44
N PHE A 731 28.03 7.64 12.72
CA PHE A 731 28.75 6.72 13.59
C PHE A 731 28.34 5.27 13.38
N TYR A 732 29.30 4.36 13.35
CA TYR A 732 29.02 2.91 13.31
C TYR A 732 28.27 2.50 14.57
N ASP A 733 27.21 1.73 14.40
CA ASP A 733 26.42 1.15 15.45
C ASP A 733 26.14 -0.31 15.09
N VAL A 734 26.36 -1.22 16.04
CA VAL A 734 26.17 -2.65 15.80
C VAL A 734 24.70 -3.04 15.76
N ASP A 735 23.85 -2.35 16.55
CA ASP A 735 22.41 -2.57 16.62
C ASP A 735 21.67 -1.22 16.54
N PRO A 736 21.64 -0.56 15.35
CA PRO A 736 21.17 0.82 15.24
C PRO A 736 19.65 0.96 15.29
N VAL A 737 18.87 -0.13 15.28
CA VAL A 737 17.42 -0.08 15.17
C VAL A 737 16.69 -0.58 16.41
N TYR A 738 17.06 -1.74 16.97
CA TYR A 738 16.56 -2.26 18.25
C TYR A 738 17.59 -3.21 18.89
N ASN A 739 17.56 -3.32 20.20
CA ASN A 739 18.56 -4.05 20.97
C ASN A 739 18.02 -5.30 21.70
N ASP A 740 16.71 -5.47 21.78
CA ASP A 740 16.07 -6.64 22.35
C ASP A 740 14.88 -7.09 21.47
N PRO A 741 15.04 -8.17 20.65
CA PRO A 741 16.32 -8.85 20.36
C PRO A 741 17.26 -7.97 19.54
N PRO A 742 18.60 -8.16 19.64
CA PRO A 742 19.55 -7.39 18.85
C PRO A 742 19.33 -7.54 17.34
N SER A 743 19.17 -6.42 16.65
CA SER A 743 18.82 -6.39 15.23
C SER A 743 19.85 -7.05 14.31
N ASN A 744 21.09 -7.15 14.77
CA ASN A 744 22.21 -7.66 13.98
C ASN A 744 22.50 -9.16 14.20
N GLN A 745 21.83 -9.82 15.12
CA GLN A 745 22.10 -11.24 15.43
C GLN A 745 21.39 -12.19 14.48
N TRP A 746 20.17 -11.89 14.06
CA TRP A 746 19.36 -12.82 13.29
C TRP A 746 19.80 -12.91 11.82
N PHE A 747 20.04 -14.14 11.32
CA PHE A 747 20.45 -14.38 9.94
C PHE A 747 19.41 -13.96 8.89
N GLY A 748 18.16 -13.80 9.27
CA GLY A 748 17.11 -13.29 8.37
C GLY A 748 17.44 -11.92 7.78
N MET A 749 18.06 -11.02 8.54
CA MET A 749 18.52 -9.72 8.02
C MET A 749 19.59 -9.89 6.93
N GLN A 750 20.47 -10.90 7.04
CA GLN A 750 21.43 -11.25 5.98
C GLN A 750 20.70 -11.71 4.72
N ALA A 751 19.77 -12.66 4.85
CA ALA A 751 19.06 -13.25 3.73
C ALA A 751 18.22 -12.19 3.00
N TRP A 752 17.42 -11.41 3.73
CA TRP A 752 16.60 -10.37 3.10
C TRP A 752 17.40 -9.30 2.37
N SER A 753 18.49 -8.84 2.98
CA SER A 753 19.30 -7.79 2.37
C SER A 753 20.10 -8.29 1.17
N MET A 754 20.73 -9.46 1.30
CA MET A 754 21.56 -10.02 0.24
C MET A 754 20.75 -10.55 -0.94
N GLN A 755 19.48 -10.88 -0.76
CA GLN A 755 18.57 -11.23 -1.84
C GLN A 755 18.44 -10.08 -2.84
N ARG A 756 18.32 -8.84 -2.36
CA ARG A 756 18.24 -7.62 -3.19
C ARG A 756 19.56 -7.36 -3.95
N ILE A 757 20.69 -7.68 -3.33
CA ILE A 757 22.02 -7.63 -3.95
C ILE A 757 22.16 -8.73 -5.04
N ALA A 758 21.65 -9.94 -4.77
CA ALA A 758 21.71 -11.04 -5.71
C ALA A 758 20.87 -10.79 -6.97
N GLU A 759 19.66 -10.25 -6.81
CA GLU A 759 18.82 -9.85 -7.95
C GLU A 759 19.43 -8.69 -8.73
N LEU A 760 20.04 -7.70 -8.06
CA LEU A 760 20.78 -6.64 -8.73
C LEU A 760 21.92 -7.18 -9.58
N TYR A 761 22.70 -8.12 -9.04
CA TYR A 761 23.77 -8.77 -9.80
C TYR A 761 23.23 -9.59 -10.97
N GLN A 762 22.20 -10.39 -10.74
CA GLN A 762 21.57 -11.22 -11.77
C GLN A 762 21.07 -10.35 -12.94
N GLN A 763 20.34 -9.29 -12.63
CA GLN A 763 19.71 -8.44 -13.64
C GLN A 763 20.70 -7.55 -14.39
N THR A 764 21.71 -7.02 -13.71
CA THR A 764 22.57 -5.95 -14.25
C THR A 764 24.01 -6.37 -14.47
N GLY A 765 24.49 -7.42 -13.81
CA GLY A 765 25.91 -7.76 -13.74
C GLY A 765 26.74 -6.76 -12.92
N ASN A 766 26.13 -5.96 -12.03
CA ASN A 766 26.81 -4.93 -11.24
C ASN A 766 28.03 -5.51 -10.50
N ALA A 767 29.21 -4.91 -10.72
CA ALA A 767 30.48 -5.41 -10.20
C ALA A 767 30.61 -5.30 -8.66
N LYS A 768 30.02 -4.26 -8.03
CA LYS A 768 30.01 -4.12 -6.58
C LYS A 768 29.12 -5.18 -5.93
N ALA A 769 27.93 -5.42 -6.50
CA ALA A 769 27.03 -6.48 -6.04
C ALA A 769 27.69 -7.86 -6.19
N LYS A 770 28.37 -8.11 -7.31
CA LYS A 770 29.15 -9.34 -7.50
C LYS A 770 30.21 -9.52 -6.43
N ALA A 771 31.02 -8.49 -6.15
CA ALA A 771 32.08 -8.57 -5.16
C ALA A 771 31.56 -8.88 -3.73
N LEU A 772 30.41 -8.32 -3.35
CA LEU A 772 29.74 -8.62 -2.09
C LEU A 772 29.32 -10.09 -2.03
N LEU A 773 28.70 -10.60 -3.10
CA LEU A 773 28.22 -11.98 -3.19
C LEU A 773 29.35 -13.00 -3.27
N ASP A 774 30.43 -12.69 -3.99
CA ASP A 774 31.60 -13.58 -4.13
C ASP A 774 32.25 -13.88 -2.76
N LYS A 775 32.02 -13.02 -1.76
CA LYS A 775 32.51 -13.21 -0.39
C LYS A 775 31.42 -13.78 0.53
N TRP A 776 30.20 -13.28 0.43
CA TRP A 776 29.08 -13.69 1.27
C TRP A 776 28.63 -15.15 1.00
N VAL A 777 28.49 -15.53 -0.27
CA VAL A 777 27.95 -16.86 -0.67
C VAL A 777 28.83 -18.01 -0.16
N PRO A 778 30.18 -18.01 -0.34
CA PRO A 778 31.00 -19.08 0.22
C PRO A 778 30.95 -19.16 1.76
N TRP A 779 30.86 -18.01 2.46
CA TRP A 779 30.70 -17.98 3.92
C TRP A 779 29.37 -18.61 4.35
N ALA A 780 28.26 -18.24 3.71
CA ALA A 780 26.94 -18.78 4.02
C ALA A 780 26.85 -20.29 3.73
N ILE A 781 27.36 -20.75 2.60
CA ILE A 781 27.40 -22.18 2.23
C ILE A 781 28.24 -22.98 3.23
N ALA A 782 29.40 -22.48 3.65
CA ALA A 782 30.26 -23.16 4.65
C ALA A 782 29.57 -23.34 6.01
N ASN A 783 28.56 -22.53 6.30
CA ASN A 783 27.76 -22.60 7.52
C ASN A 783 26.41 -23.32 7.34
N THR A 784 26.16 -23.91 6.17
CA THR A 784 24.92 -24.62 5.84
C THR A 784 25.10 -26.13 5.89
N THR A 785 24.11 -26.86 6.41
CA THR A 785 24.03 -28.32 6.36
C THR A 785 22.80 -28.69 5.51
N LEU A 786 22.96 -29.66 4.62
CA LEU A 786 21.87 -30.15 3.78
C LEU A 786 21.37 -31.54 4.25
N GLY A 787 20.24 -31.96 3.72
CA GLY A 787 19.61 -33.27 3.99
C GLY A 787 18.40 -33.15 4.92
N THR A 788 17.94 -34.27 5.47
CA THR A 788 16.73 -34.35 6.32
C THR A 788 16.82 -33.47 7.59
N ASN A 789 18.02 -33.30 8.12
CA ASN A 789 18.30 -32.42 9.25
C ASN A 789 19.07 -31.19 8.79
N TRP A 790 18.58 -30.56 7.72
CA TRP A 790 19.18 -29.33 7.18
C TRP A 790 19.25 -28.21 8.23
N SER A 791 20.25 -27.37 8.13
CA SER A 791 20.33 -26.18 8.96
C SER A 791 21.07 -25.05 8.24
N ILE A 792 20.65 -23.84 8.52
CA ILE A 792 21.27 -22.59 8.09
C ILE A 792 21.74 -21.82 9.32
N PRO A 793 22.57 -20.78 9.20
CA PRO A 793 22.82 -19.86 10.33
C PRO A 793 21.51 -19.34 10.91
N SER A 794 21.44 -19.19 12.22
CA SER A 794 20.32 -18.57 12.93
C SER A 794 20.78 -17.32 13.64
N ASP A 795 21.66 -17.44 14.64
CA ASP A 795 22.19 -16.32 15.38
C ASP A 795 23.68 -16.14 15.14
N MET A 796 24.09 -14.88 15.13
CA MET A 796 25.47 -14.45 14.88
C MET A 796 25.98 -13.56 16.01
N ALA A 797 27.28 -13.61 16.26
CA ALA A 797 27.98 -12.65 17.10
C ALA A 797 28.99 -11.86 16.27
N TRP A 798 29.17 -10.62 16.66
CA TRP A 798 30.05 -9.67 15.98
C TRP A 798 31.12 -9.15 16.89
N THR A 799 32.33 -8.97 16.34
CA THR A 799 33.44 -8.34 17.07
C THR A 799 34.15 -7.32 16.20
N GLY A 800 34.64 -6.26 16.84
CA GLY A 800 35.30 -5.16 16.14
C GLY A 800 34.32 -4.19 15.49
N GLN A 801 34.84 -3.40 14.57
CA GLN A 801 34.08 -2.42 13.77
C GLN A 801 34.77 -2.21 12.43
N PRO A 802 34.04 -1.69 11.41
CA PRO A 802 34.68 -1.32 10.14
C PRO A 802 35.64 -0.13 10.35
N THR A 803 36.59 0.06 9.44
CA THR A 803 37.37 1.30 9.43
C THR A 803 36.54 2.47 8.96
N THR A 804 36.86 3.71 9.40
CA THR A 804 36.15 4.89 8.89
C THR A 804 36.16 4.92 7.36
N TRP A 805 34.99 5.09 6.76
CA TRP A 805 34.81 5.03 5.31
C TRP A 805 35.58 6.10 4.57
N ASN A 806 36.33 5.68 3.56
CA ASN A 806 37.01 6.58 2.63
C ASN A 806 36.55 6.27 1.19
N PRO A 807 35.63 7.07 0.60
CA PRO A 807 35.08 6.81 -0.74
C PRO A 807 36.15 6.86 -1.85
N SER A 808 37.28 7.58 -1.62
CA SER A 808 38.37 7.66 -2.60
C SER A 808 39.29 6.44 -2.58
N ASN A 809 39.27 5.66 -1.51
CA ASN A 809 40.09 4.47 -1.35
C ASN A 809 39.41 3.46 -0.41
N PRO A 810 38.32 2.81 -0.86
CA PRO A 810 37.64 1.79 -0.06
C PRO A 810 38.57 0.61 0.21
N GLN A 811 38.70 0.24 1.48
CA GLN A 811 39.52 -0.90 1.92
C GLN A 811 38.63 -2.01 2.45
N PRO A 812 38.99 -3.29 2.24
CA PRO A 812 38.32 -4.42 2.89
C PRO A 812 38.44 -4.33 4.41
N ASN A 813 37.37 -4.69 5.12
CA ASN A 813 37.43 -4.76 6.57
C ASN A 813 38.26 -5.98 7.02
N THR A 814 39.24 -5.71 7.88
CA THR A 814 40.06 -6.73 8.54
C THR A 814 39.85 -6.75 10.05
N GLY A 815 39.11 -5.79 10.59
CA GLY A 815 38.84 -5.64 12.02
C GLY A 815 37.38 -5.84 12.42
N LEU A 816 36.50 -6.13 11.45
CA LEU A 816 35.12 -6.51 11.69
C LEU A 816 34.95 -8.01 11.39
N HIS A 817 34.50 -8.78 12.37
CA HIS A 817 34.41 -10.24 12.28
C HIS A 817 33.01 -10.73 12.64
N VAL A 818 32.61 -11.88 12.05
CA VAL A 818 31.36 -12.58 12.34
C VAL A 818 31.63 -14.02 12.75
N GLU A 819 30.88 -14.48 13.75
CA GLU A 819 30.79 -15.89 14.16
C GLU A 819 29.34 -16.35 14.13
N VAL A 820 29.08 -17.52 13.56
CA VAL A 820 27.75 -18.16 13.61
C VAL A 820 27.63 -18.91 14.94
N ILE A 821 26.77 -18.41 15.83
CA ILE A 821 26.60 -18.93 17.20
C ILE A 821 25.63 -20.10 17.21
N SER A 822 24.55 -20.02 16.42
CA SER A 822 23.56 -21.09 16.33
C SER A 822 23.11 -21.30 14.90
N LYS A 823 22.53 -22.49 14.65
CA LYS A 823 21.94 -22.87 13.36
C LYS A 823 20.52 -23.37 13.59
N GLY A 824 19.64 -23.13 12.63
CA GLY A 824 18.22 -23.46 12.71
C GLY A 824 17.61 -23.85 11.38
N GLN A 825 16.31 -24.10 11.40
CA GLN A 825 15.48 -24.49 10.26
C GLN A 825 14.38 -23.46 10.01
N ASP A 826 14.70 -22.17 10.08
CA ASP A 826 13.75 -21.11 9.73
C ASP A 826 13.33 -21.23 8.28
N VAL A 827 12.03 -21.45 8.05
CA VAL A 827 11.44 -21.72 6.73
C VAL A 827 11.63 -20.54 5.79
N GLY A 828 11.25 -19.35 6.24
CA GLY A 828 11.29 -18.15 5.40
C GLY A 828 12.71 -17.71 5.09
N VAL A 829 13.58 -17.71 6.09
CA VAL A 829 15.00 -17.37 5.91
C VAL A 829 15.70 -18.37 4.99
N THR A 830 15.35 -19.66 5.08
CA THR A 830 15.87 -20.69 4.19
C THR A 830 15.45 -20.44 2.74
N ALA A 831 14.19 -20.06 2.52
CA ALA A 831 13.68 -19.76 1.19
C ALA A 831 14.34 -18.49 0.60
N ALA A 832 14.43 -17.40 1.38
CA ALA A 832 15.12 -16.18 0.97
C ALA A 832 16.61 -16.46 0.64
N TYR A 833 17.28 -17.26 1.46
CA TYR A 833 18.66 -17.69 1.23
C TYR A 833 18.78 -18.53 -0.06
N ALA A 834 17.87 -19.48 -0.30
CA ALA A 834 17.85 -20.25 -1.54
C ALA A 834 17.70 -19.33 -2.76
N ARG A 835 16.85 -18.29 -2.72
CA ARG A 835 16.69 -17.30 -3.79
C ARG A 835 17.98 -16.53 -4.08
N ILE A 836 18.76 -16.18 -3.05
CA ILE A 836 20.10 -15.57 -3.24
C ILE A 836 21.01 -16.50 -4.05
N LEU A 837 21.09 -17.77 -3.62
CA LEU A 837 21.92 -18.76 -4.26
C LEU A 837 21.51 -19.03 -5.71
N ILE A 838 20.19 -19.09 -5.97
CA ILE A 838 19.60 -19.26 -7.30
C ILE A 838 20.01 -18.10 -8.21
N ALA A 839 19.77 -16.85 -7.78
CA ALA A 839 20.09 -15.66 -8.56
C ALA A 839 21.60 -15.54 -8.83
N TYR A 840 22.42 -15.79 -7.80
CA TYR A 840 23.88 -15.77 -7.92
C TYR A 840 24.38 -16.87 -8.88
N ALA A 841 23.89 -18.10 -8.71
CA ALA A 841 24.29 -19.25 -9.55
C ALA A 841 23.89 -19.04 -11.02
N ALA A 842 22.69 -18.57 -11.27
CA ALA A 842 22.19 -18.31 -12.62
C ALA A 842 23.06 -17.30 -13.38
N LYS A 843 23.60 -16.29 -12.67
CA LYS A 843 24.45 -15.27 -13.30
C LYS A 843 25.93 -15.65 -13.37
N SER A 844 26.45 -16.26 -12.30
CA SER A 844 27.89 -16.57 -12.17
C SER A 844 28.28 -17.94 -12.72
N GLY A 845 27.31 -18.87 -12.87
CA GLY A 845 27.59 -20.28 -13.18
C GLY A 845 28.12 -21.09 -11.98
N ASN A 846 27.95 -20.58 -10.74
CA ASN A 846 28.46 -21.25 -9.54
C ASN A 846 27.65 -22.51 -9.22
N VAL A 847 28.27 -23.68 -9.42
CA VAL A 847 27.63 -24.99 -9.22
C VAL A 847 27.32 -25.23 -7.74
N ALA A 848 28.20 -24.88 -6.82
CA ALA A 848 27.99 -25.11 -5.40
C ALA A 848 26.77 -24.30 -4.87
N ALA A 849 26.58 -23.08 -5.35
CA ALA A 849 25.40 -22.29 -5.02
C ALA A 849 24.12 -22.91 -5.58
N LYS A 850 24.13 -23.37 -6.85
CA LYS A 850 22.99 -24.09 -7.45
C LYS A 850 22.61 -25.35 -6.64
N ASP A 851 23.58 -26.19 -6.33
CA ASP A 851 23.37 -27.47 -5.65
C ASP A 851 22.91 -27.25 -4.20
N THR A 852 23.44 -26.22 -3.52
CA THR A 852 23.00 -25.86 -2.19
C THR A 852 21.56 -25.34 -2.20
N ALA A 853 21.22 -24.47 -3.16
CA ALA A 853 19.84 -24.00 -3.33
C ALA A 853 18.86 -25.16 -3.53
N LYS A 854 19.20 -26.09 -4.45
CA LYS A 854 18.38 -27.27 -4.69
C LYS A 854 18.18 -28.10 -3.42
N GLY A 855 19.24 -28.36 -2.67
CA GLY A 855 19.17 -29.12 -1.41
C GLY A 855 18.29 -28.45 -0.36
N LEU A 856 18.30 -27.11 -0.28
CA LEU A 856 17.41 -26.35 0.60
C LEU A 856 15.94 -26.42 0.13
N LEU A 857 15.69 -26.32 -1.17
CA LEU A 857 14.34 -26.46 -1.74
C LEU A 857 13.77 -27.86 -1.54
N ASP A 858 14.58 -28.90 -1.67
CA ASP A 858 14.18 -30.28 -1.42
C ASP A 858 13.82 -30.48 0.08
N ALA A 859 14.58 -29.84 0.99
CA ALA A 859 14.30 -29.89 2.41
C ALA A 859 12.99 -29.15 2.78
N LEU A 860 12.76 -27.94 2.22
CA LEU A 860 11.51 -27.22 2.39
C LEU A 860 10.31 -28.01 1.83
N SER A 861 10.48 -28.66 0.68
CA SER A 861 9.44 -29.50 0.10
C SER A 861 9.09 -30.70 1.00
N ALA A 862 10.09 -31.30 1.66
CA ALA A 862 9.86 -32.40 2.58
C ALA A 862 9.17 -31.97 3.89
N ALA A 863 9.23 -30.67 4.25
CA ALA A 863 8.57 -30.06 5.39
C ALA A 863 7.19 -29.46 5.05
N SER A 864 6.65 -29.76 3.86
CA SER A 864 5.33 -29.29 3.41
C SER A 864 4.21 -29.99 4.15
N ASP A 865 3.17 -29.22 4.51
CA ASP A 865 1.95 -29.70 5.14
C ASP A 865 0.68 -29.13 4.45
N ALA A 866 -0.50 -29.31 5.05
CA ALA A 866 -1.76 -28.85 4.45
C ALA A 866 -1.90 -27.34 4.32
N LYS A 867 -1.18 -26.56 5.14
CA LYS A 867 -1.25 -25.09 5.13
C LYS A 867 -0.10 -24.47 4.33
N GLY A 868 1.02 -25.17 4.21
CA GLY A 868 2.22 -24.65 3.56
C GLY A 868 3.46 -25.45 3.90
N VAL A 869 4.49 -24.76 4.35
CA VAL A 869 5.75 -25.33 4.85
C VAL A 869 5.97 -24.89 6.28
N SER A 870 6.19 -25.83 7.19
CA SER A 870 6.48 -25.49 8.57
C SER A 870 7.56 -26.37 9.19
N THR A 871 8.24 -25.84 10.19
CA THR A 871 9.13 -26.58 11.09
C THR A 871 8.70 -26.34 12.52
N THR A 872 9.06 -27.27 13.40
CA THR A 872 8.72 -27.13 14.81
C THR A 872 9.65 -26.12 15.49
N GLU A 873 9.07 -25.05 16.02
CA GLU A 873 9.76 -23.99 16.76
C GLU A 873 9.49 -24.13 18.27
N LYS A 874 10.55 -24.05 19.06
CA LYS A 874 10.45 -23.91 20.51
C LYS A 874 10.44 -22.43 20.87
N ARG A 875 9.51 -22.05 21.78
CA ARG A 875 9.28 -20.65 22.12
C ARG A 875 9.50 -20.39 23.61
N GLY A 876 10.77 -20.31 23.99
CA GLY A 876 11.18 -20.01 25.37
C GLY A 876 10.87 -18.57 25.81
N ASP A 877 10.73 -17.65 24.85
CA ASP A 877 10.39 -16.25 25.06
C ASP A 877 9.01 -16.03 25.69
N TYR A 878 8.07 -16.94 25.52
CA TYR A 878 6.77 -16.90 26.23
C TYR A 878 6.90 -16.84 27.75
N ARG A 879 8.03 -17.22 28.32
CA ARG A 879 8.29 -17.14 29.78
C ARG A 879 8.17 -15.71 30.31
N ARG A 880 8.33 -14.71 29.46
CA ARG A 880 8.29 -13.31 29.86
C ARG A 880 6.88 -12.68 29.82
N PHE A 881 5.86 -13.40 29.38
CA PHE A 881 4.53 -12.81 29.09
C PHE A 881 3.79 -12.38 30.36
N ASP A 882 4.01 -13.03 31.48
CA ASP A 882 3.43 -12.67 32.78
C ASP A 882 4.42 -11.89 33.69
N ASP A 883 5.61 -11.54 33.19
CA ASP A 883 6.56 -10.71 33.91
C ASP A 883 5.97 -9.30 34.17
N VAL A 884 6.05 -8.86 35.42
CA VAL A 884 5.82 -7.46 35.78
C VAL A 884 7.13 -6.68 35.66
N TYR A 885 7.03 -5.36 35.38
CA TYR A 885 8.19 -4.53 35.22
C TYR A 885 9.15 -4.60 36.41
N ASN A 886 10.41 -4.86 36.11
CA ASN A 886 11.51 -4.90 37.09
C ASN A 886 12.46 -3.71 36.82
N ALA A 887 12.47 -2.73 37.70
CA ALA A 887 13.28 -1.52 37.57
C ALA A 887 14.80 -1.76 37.57
N SER A 888 15.27 -2.94 38.08
CA SER A 888 16.70 -3.24 38.09
C SER A 888 17.24 -3.78 36.77
N THR A 889 16.38 -4.43 36.00
CA THR A 889 16.72 -4.99 34.68
C THR A 889 16.14 -4.20 33.53
N GLY A 890 15.09 -3.40 33.77
CA GLY A 890 14.31 -2.70 32.74
C GLY A 890 13.37 -3.60 31.95
N GLN A 891 13.30 -4.88 32.29
CA GLN A 891 12.45 -5.87 31.62
C GLN A 891 11.01 -5.84 32.13
N GLY A 892 10.07 -6.30 31.31
CA GLY A 892 8.64 -6.31 31.57
C GLY A 892 7.93 -5.01 31.17
N LEU A 893 6.60 -5.04 31.26
CA LEU A 893 5.76 -3.92 30.83
C LEU A 893 5.83 -2.74 31.80
N TYR A 894 6.55 -1.68 31.44
CA TYR A 894 6.61 -0.46 32.23
C TYR A 894 5.34 0.37 32.07
N VAL A 895 4.67 0.65 33.19
CA VAL A 895 3.59 1.64 33.29
C VAL A 895 3.92 2.58 34.45
N PRO A 896 3.90 3.93 34.28
CA PRO A 896 4.22 4.87 35.34
C PRO A 896 3.36 4.68 36.60
N SER A 897 3.97 4.85 37.77
CA SER A 897 3.24 4.79 39.06
C SER A 897 2.11 5.82 39.09
N GLY A 898 0.93 5.38 39.51
CA GLY A 898 -0.27 6.20 39.60
C GLY A 898 -1.00 6.43 38.27
N TRP A 899 -0.44 5.96 37.15
CA TRP A 899 -1.14 5.95 35.88
C TRP A 899 -1.99 4.68 35.74
N THR A 900 -3.21 4.79 35.27
CA THR A 900 -4.10 3.67 34.98
C THR A 900 -5.04 4.01 33.84
N GLY A 901 -5.42 3.01 33.06
CA GLY A 901 -6.37 3.15 31.96
C GLY A 901 -7.00 1.83 31.57
N LYS A 902 -7.79 1.85 30.51
CA LYS A 902 -8.38 0.66 29.90
C LYS A 902 -8.08 0.66 28.42
N MET A 903 -7.68 -0.52 27.92
CA MET A 903 -7.70 -0.80 26.50
C MET A 903 -9.16 -0.83 26.01
N PRO A 904 -9.47 -0.54 24.73
CA PRO A 904 -10.85 -0.61 24.25
C PRO A 904 -11.47 -2.00 24.30
N ASN A 905 -10.66 -3.08 24.26
CA ASN A 905 -11.10 -4.45 24.47
C ASN A 905 -11.53 -4.76 25.94
N GLY A 906 -11.33 -3.79 26.85
CA GLY A 906 -11.73 -3.89 28.26
C GLY A 906 -10.60 -4.22 29.24
N ASP A 907 -9.42 -4.60 28.77
CA ASP A 907 -8.27 -4.91 29.61
C ASP A 907 -7.79 -3.69 30.39
N THR A 908 -7.34 -3.89 31.63
CA THR A 908 -6.82 -2.82 32.46
C THR A 908 -5.31 -2.71 32.29
N ILE A 909 -4.84 -1.50 31.95
CA ILE A 909 -3.42 -1.15 31.93
C ILE A 909 -3.08 -0.25 33.12
N ALA A 910 -2.12 -0.67 33.95
CA ALA A 910 -1.70 0.03 35.17
C ALA A 910 -0.31 -0.45 35.58
N ALA A 911 0.35 0.29 36.47
CA ALA A 911 1.61 -0.16 37.06
C ALA A 911 1.45 -1.53 37.74
N GLY A 912 2.41 -2.43 37.53
CA GLY A 912 2.37 -3.80 38.03
C GLY A 912 1.54 -4.78 37.19
N LYS A 913 1.10 -4.37 36.01
CA LYS A 913 0.53 -5.24 34.99
C LYS A 913 1.62 -5.81 34.10
N SER A 914 1.35 -7.01 33.57
CA SER A 914 2.23 -7.69 32.61
C SER A 914 1.77 -7.46 31.18
N PHE A 915 2.57 -7.92 30.22
CA PHE A 915 2.21 -8.00 28.83
C PHE A 915 0.89 -8.77 28.60
N LEU A 916 0.74 -9.90 29.30
CA LEU A 916 -0.45 -10.76 29.19
C LEU A 916 -1.72 -10.10 29.78
N ASP A 917 -1.59 -9.25 30.80
CA ASP A 917 -2.73 -8.57 31.41
C ASP A 917 -3.42 -7.58 30.46
N ILE A 918 -2.70 -7.04 29.49
CA ILE A 918 -3.24 -6.11 28.48
C ILE A 918 -3.62 -6.82 27.18
N ARG A 919 -3.44 -8.14 27.12
CA ARG A 919 -3.72 -9.02 25.99
C ARG A 919 -4.46 -10.28 26.44
N SER A 920 -5.52 -10.10 27.22
CA SER A 920 -6.29 -11.20 27.81
C SER A 920 -6.88 -12.15 26.75
N PHE A 921 -7.05 -11.68 25.52
CA PHE A 921 -7.57 -12.47 24.39
C PHE A 921 -6.69 -13.68 24.05
N TYR A 922 -5.38 -13.66 24.32
CA TYR A 922 -4.51 -14.83 24.12
C TYR A 922 -4.98 -16.06 24.89
N LYS A 923 -5.61 -15.87 26.07
CA LYS A 923 -6.13 -16.96 26.90
C LYS A 923 -7.28 -17.73 26.24
N ASN A 924 -7.87 -17.17 25.19
CA ASN A 924 -8.94 -17.82 24.42
C ASN A 924 -8.40 -18.60 23.21
N ASP A 925 -7.10 -18.50 22.92
CA ASP A 925 -6.48 -19.21 21.81
C ASP A 925 -6.44 -20.71 22.07
N PRO A 926 -6.72 -21.57 21.06
CA PRO A 926 -6.67 -23.04 21.22
C PRO A 926 -5.32 -23.57 21.72
N ASP A 927 -4.22 -22.89 21.36
CA ASP A 927 -2.86 -23.27 21.76
C ASP A 927 -2.41 -22.67 23.11
N TRP A 928 -3.20 -21.77 23.70
CA TRP A 928 -2.89 -21.15 24.99
C TRP A 928 -2.54 -22.14 26.10
N PRO A 929 -3.18 -23.34 26.25
CA PRO A 929 -2.83 -24.30 27.28
C PRO A 929 -1.35 -24.70 27.25
N LYS A 930 -0.68 -24.69 26.10
CA LYS A 930 0.77 -24.96 25.99
C LYS A 930 1.60 -23.87 26.66
N VAL A 931 1.23 -22.60 26.44
CA VAL A 931 1.88 -21.43 27.04
C VAL A 931 1.62 -21.40 28.56
N GLN A 932 0.36 -21.59 28.97
CA GLN A 932 0.02 -21.62 30.41
C GLN A 932 0.81 -22.68 31.15
N ALA A 933 0.90 -23.89 30.60
CA ALA A 933 1.70 -24.96 31.21
C ALA A 933 3.18 -24.59 31.40
N TYR A 934 3.73 -23.84 30.42
CA TYR A 934 5.10 -23.33 30.49
C TYR A 934 5.26 -22.23 31.56
N LEU A 935 4.33 -21.28 31.63
CA LEU A 935 4.31 -20.22 32.64
C LEU A 935 4.20 -20.83 34.05
N ASP A 936 3.46 -21.93 34.22
CA ASP A 936 3.33 -22.71 35.47
C ASP A 936 4.59 -23.53 35.79
N GLY A 937 5.67 -23.41 35.01
CA GLY A 937 6.95 -24.08 35.24
C GLY A 937 7.15 -25.40 34.48
N GLY A 938 6.30 -25.68 33.47
CA GLY A 938 6.41 -26.84 32.59
C GLY A 938 7.52 -26.68 31.52
N ALA A 939 7.55 -27.65 30.60
CA ALA A 939 8.49 -27.64 29.48
C ALA A 939 8.20 -26.53 28.50
N GLU A 940 9.23 -26.10 27.79
CA GLU A 940 9.14 -25.10 26.71
C GLU A 940 8.17 -25.53 25.60
N PRO A 941 7.19 -24.69 25.24
CA PRO A 941 6.18 -25.05 24.27
C PRO A 941 6.75 -25.06 22.86
N SER A 942 6.13 -25.91 22.02
CA SER A 942 6.50 -26.03 20.62
C SER A 942 5.30 -25.78 19.73
N PHE A 943 5.55 -25.09 18.61
CA PHE A 943 4.55 -24.69 17.63
C PHE A 943 5.07 -24.93 16.22
N ASN A 944 4.13 -25.01 15.27
CA ASN A 944 4.39 -24.93 13.84
C ASN A 944 3.67 -23.69 13.31
N TYR A 945 4.43 -22.72 12.80
CA TYR A 945 3.89 -21.45 12.32
C TYR A 945 3.95 -21.33 10.81
N HIS A 946 2.93 -20.68 10.26
CA HIS A 946 2.82 -20.39 8.82
C HIS A 946 2.75 -18.87 8.62
N ARG A 947 3.92 -18.23 8.74
CA ARG A 947 4.06 -16.77 8.50
C ARG A 947 3.89 -16.48 7.01
N PHE A 948 3.10 -15.46 6.69
CA PHE A 948 2.78 -15.11 5.31
C PHE A 948 4.04 -14.89 4.45
N TRP A 949 4.97 -14.07 4.94
CA TRP A 949 6.20 -13.75 4.23
C TRP A 949 7.04 -15.00 3.93
N ALA A 950 7.12 -15.90 4.89
CA ALA A 950 7.88 -17.14 4.77
C ALA A 950 7.29 -18.05 3.68
N GLN A 951 5.97 -18.21 3.67
CA GLN A 951 5.28 -19.02 2.66
C GLN A 951 5.39 -18.42 1.26
N ALA A 952 5.32 -17.09 1.17
CA ALA A 952 5.52 -16.36 -0.08
C ALA A 952 6.95 -16.55 -0.63
N ASP A 953 7.97 -16.44 0.24
CA ASP A 953 9.36 -16.69 -0.17
C ASP A 953 9.60 -18.14 -0.62
N VAL A 954 8.99 -19.12 0.06
CA VAL A 954 9.03 -20.53 -0.37
C VAL A 954 8.45 -20.69 -1.78
N ALA A 955 7.26 -20.15 -2.02
CA ALA A 955 6.64 -20.20 -3.33
C ALA A 955 7.56 -19.56 -4.40
N MET A 956 8.02 -18.32 -4.14
CA MET A 956 8.87 -17.60 -5.07
C MET A 956 10.22 -18.29 -5.31
N ALA A 957 10.79 -18.97 -4.30
CA ALA A 957 12.03 -19.74 -4.45
C ALA A 957 11.86 -20.92 -5.42
N TYR A 958 10.71 -21.61 -5.36
CA TYR A 958 10.39 -22.64 -6.35
C TYR A 958 10.27 -22.04 -7.76
N ALA A 959 9.54 -20.93 -7.92
CA ALA A 959 9.40 -20.27 -9.21
C ALA A 959 10.73 -19.76 -9.78
N ASP A 960 11.62 -19.25 -8.92
CA ASP A 960 12.96 -18.82 -9.32
C ASP A 960 13.79 -20.00 -9.82
N TYR A 961 13.82 -21.10 -9.07
CA TYR A 961 14.59 -22.27 -9.45
C TYR A 961 14.07 -22.88 -10.77
N GLY A 962 12.76 -23.11 -10.87
CA GLY A 962 12.13 -23.63 -12.06
C GLY A 962 12.36 -22.77 -13.30
N SER A 963 12.30 -21.45 -13.16
CA SER A 963 12.50 -20.52 -14.28
C SER A 963 13.96 -20.41 -14.73
N LEU A 964 14.91 -20.43 -13.79
CA LEU A 964 16.32 -20.19 -14.08
C LEU A 964 17.11 -21.49 -14.34
N PHE A 965 16.58 -22.64 -13.91
CA PHE A 965 17.17 -23.97 -14.12
C PHE A 965 16.11 -24.96 -14.58
N PRO A 966 15.47 -24.73 -15.76
CA PRO A 966 14.33 -25.55 -16.22
C PRO A 966 14.68 -27.02 -16.46
N ASN A 967 15.95 -27.34 -16.65
CA ASN A 967 16.43 -28.71 -16.93
C ASN A 967 17.06 -29.37 -15.67
N GLY A 968 16.80 -28.91 -14.48
CA GLY A 968 17.34 -29.54 -13.28
C GLY A 968 17.90 -28.73 -12.25
#